data_1cffd768615fcd4b9b9bb79a50d87fa0
#
_entry.id   1cffd768615fcd4b9b9bb79a50d87fa0
#
_cell.length_a   1.000
_cell.length_b   1.000
_cell.length_c   1.000
_cell.angle_alpha   90.00
_cell.angle_beta   90.00
_cell.angle_gamma   90.00
#
_symmetry.space_group_name_H-M   'P 1'
#
loop_
_entity.id
_entity.type
_entity.pdbx_description
1 polymer ?
#
loop_
_entity_poly.entity_id
_entity_poly.type
_entity_poly.pdbx_seq_one_letter_code
_entity_poly.pdbx_strand_id
1 'polypeptide(L)'
;MFRARLQGKHLVFITVLMFVLTGLIITAVIRDGRVQAAHDLEQAAKNGAWDEYLRLLQEQEPNPAEKLYSSATEDAEGAPDWQRDTIYLFPTWTHGGDATGQEVHLDWAIAKLLLLQEHYPDSSWKSHALRDLATYYYALGDYTQAEKYAKAVDDVLLLARIALDRGDYQRALQITEQELQGEANPKMELLYAKGRALLGLGEWEEAKKLFTSLPAAAEAMLAPFLEDEQMIRDNVGHWEQIAQLNLERITTLQNSEGTGQIGGRVLLGGVPLAGVRVYLLDNTVPKNWSSSNEVMTMRQVVSNAEGTFQFKHVLPGKYVLGAAVQLAAVEGYTLQEQQEFTVESGQNVTQELRFVEVALLEEPIGRQEVDGEVEFRWQAVEDAAFYKLWVTSVVDQTGSVSTVLRPQVTANSIRINLTEELKKSPFYPSYGYGSEKLNPHLLFGQIYRGGEFAWYITAHDASGRKISASNGYGATVSEEELPLFKIKGEFSPADRLVWAQEYERAIAAYEASLKNNPQDSHALVMLARIHHFGIRRGEAKPAEAAGYYERLLNVDDTPEARKALAEVYAQLKRNQEAYELYQSLLGTPAADWQLHYELAKVEYQLGRPSAALTRLKQTVTMADGEYLRVYPVALSLLLGDVDSALWFAQQVDEGERYLSLLKAYEAAEYTSSPAVEQAIKTGEFVQAGELLTQKPHDLFLQTLLLYLEGNSAVELREQMLPSFSPGLL
;
A
#
# COMPACT_ATOMS: atom_id res chain seq x y z
N MET A 1 8.11 7.91 80.71
CA MET A 1 6.87 7.19 80.36
C MET A 1 6.00 8.08 79.48
N PHE A 2 6.13 7.97 78.19
CA PHE A 2 5.22 8.66 77.25
C PHE A 2 4.11 7.65 76.87
N ARG A 3 2.91 7.84 77.40
CA ARG A 3 1.70 7.16 76.89
C ARG A 3 1.14 8.02 75.76
N ALA A 4 1.46 7.69 74.51
CA ALA A 4 0.79 8.28 73.36
C ALA A 4 -0.66 7.71 73.32
N ARG A 5 -1.68 8.53 73.57
CA ARG A 5 -3.08 8.20 73.29
C ARG A 5 -3.27 8.22 71.77
N LEU A 6 -3.32 7.05 71.12
CA LEU A 6 -3.79 6.93 69.77
C LEU A 6 -5.25 7.41 69.69
N GLN A 7 -5.50 8.51 69.05
CA GLN A 7 -6.86 8.97 68.78
C GLN A 7 -7.50 7.99 67.78
N GLY A 8 -8.80 7.69 67.90
CA GLY A 8 -9.54 6.73 67.08
C GLY A 8 -9.38 6.94 65.56
N LYS A 9 -9.12 8.17 65.15
CA LYS A 9 -8.80 8.49 63.74
C LYS A 9 -7.50 7.85 63.22
N HIS A 10 -6.51 7.66 64.06
CA HIS A 10 -5.25 6.99 63.68
C HIS A 10 -5.43 5.48 63.59
N LEU A 11 -6.31 4.91 64.42
CA LEU A 11 -6.62 3.48 64.38
C LEU A 11 -7.36 3.11 63.07
N VAL A 12 -8.35 3.93 62.69
CA VAL A 12 -9.08 3.77 61.41
C VAL A 12 -8.13 3.92 60.21
N PHE A 13 -7.23 4.91 60.21
CA PHE A 13 -6.23 5.12 59.17
C PHE A 13 -5.29 3.92 59.03
N ILE A 14 -4.77 3.40 60.14
CA ILE A 14 -3.88 2.23 60.14
C ILE A 14 -4.64 0.98 59.63
N THR A 15 -5.91 0.81 60.00
CA THR A 15 -6.73 -0.34 59.51
C THR A 15 -6.98 -0.20 58.00
N VAL A 16 -7.33 0.95 57.49
CA VAL A 16 -7.51 1.19 56.04
C VAL A 16 -6.20 0.99 55.28
N LEU A 17 -5.08 1.48 55.82
CA LEU A 17 -3.76 1.31 55.22
C LEU A 17 -3.36 -0.20 55.17
N MET A 18 -3.63 -0.93 56.23
CA MET A 18 -3.40 -2.39 56.26
C MET A 18 -4.27 -3.11 55.21
N PHE A 19 -5.56 -2.76 55.04
CA PHE A 19 -6.40 -3.35 54.01
C PHE A 19 -5.90 -3.05 52.60
N VAL A 20 -5.46 -1.82 52.33
CA VAL A 20 -4.89 -1.42 51.05
C VAL A 20 -3.58 -2.17 50.78
N LEU A 21 -2.67 -2.24 51.75
CA LEU A 21 -1.41 -3.00 51.64
C LEU A 21 -1.65 -4.50 51.45
N THR A 22 -2.57 -5.08 52.16
CA THR A 22 -2.93 -6.49 51.99
C THR A 22 -3.54 -6.74 50.60
N GLY A 23 -4.42 -5.83 50.14
CA GLY A 23 -4.94 -5.87 48.74
C GLY A 23 -3.85 -5.78 47.68
N LEU A 24 -2.87 -4.86 47.84
CA LEU A 24 -1.74 -4.74 46.95
C LEU A 24 -0.82 -5.98 46.94
N ILE A 25 -0.56 -6.56 48.11
CA ILE A 25 0.23 -7.80 48.24
C ILE A 25 -0.50 -8.99 47.58
N ILE A 26 -1.79 -9.13 47.83
CA ILE A 26 -2.61 -10.19 47.21
C ILE A 26 -2.62 -10.00 45.66
N THR A 27 -2.80 -8.78 45.19
CA THR A 27 -2.76 -8.48 43.75
C THR A 27 -1.39 -8.79 43.12
N ALA A 28 -0.29 -8.46 43.81
CA ALA A 28 1.05 -8.79 43.39
C ALA A 28 1.32 -10.29 43.33
N VAL A 29 0.90 -11.05 44.36
CA VAL A 29 1.05 -12.53 44.42
C VAL A 29 0.22 -13.18 43.32
N ILE A 30 -1.02 -12.75 43.08
CA ILE A 30 -1.86 -13.27 42.01
C ILE A 30 -1.24 -12.98 40.65
N ARG A 31 -0.68 -11.77 40.44
CA ARG A 31 0.01 -11.37 39.20
C ARG A 31 1.24 -12.23 38.98
N ASP A 32 2.06 -12.44 39.97
CA ASP A 32 3.28 -13.26 39.91
C ASP A 32 2.96 -14.73 39.60
N GLY A 33 1.92 -15.29 40.23
CA GLY A 33 1.43 -16.63 39.96
C GLY A 33 0.90 -16.81 38.53
N ARG A 34 0.21 -15.79 37.96
CA ARG A 34 -0.26 -15.81 36.57
C ARG A 34 0.89 -15.73 35.54
N VAL A 35 1.89 -14.93 35.84
CA VAL A 35 3.08 -14.84 34.98
C VAL A 35 3.86 -16.16 34.98
N GLN A 36 4.03 -16.80 36.13
CA GLN A 36 4.67 -18.11 36.20
C GLN A 36 3.87 -19.20 35.48
N ALA A 37 2.56 -19.21 35.63
CA ALA A 37 1.66 -20.15 34.96
C ALA A 37 1.71 -20.01 33.42
N ALA A 38 1.73 -18.78 32.91
CA ALA A 38 1.88 -18.52 31.48
C ALA A 38 3.25 -18.99 30.96
N HIS A 39 4.31 -18.75 31.73
CA HIS A 39 5.65 -19.21 31.39
C HIS A 39 5.74 -20.76 31.33
N ASP A 40 5.11 -21.48 32.27
CA ASP A 40 5.12 -22.94 32.30
C ASP A 40 4.38 -23.53 31.08
N LEU A 41 3.25 -22.92 30.67
CA LEU A 41 2.53 -23.29 29.44
C LEU A 41 3.38 -23.07 28.19
N GLU A 42 4.05 -21.90 28.07
CA GLU A 42 4.94 -21.60 26.98
C GLU A 42 6.11 -22.58 26.89
N GLN A 43 6.73 -22.94 28.03
CA GLN A 43 7.82 -23.92 28.05
C GLN A 43 7.34 -25.32 27.65
N ALA A 44 6.16 -25.74 28.04
CA ALA A 44 5.58 -27.00 27.60
C ALA A 44 5.36 -27.02 26.08
N ALA A 45 4.85 -25.93 25.51
CA ALA A 45 4.69 -25.77 24.06
C ALA A 45 6.05 -25.79 23.32
N LYS A 46 7.03 -25.02 23.78
CA LYS A 46 8.41 -25.00 23.22
C LYS A 46 9.07 -26.39 23.22
N ASN A 47 8.79 -27.18 24.23
CA ASN A 47 9.32 -28.52 24.34
C ASN A 47 8.49 -29.59 23.58
N GLY A 48 7.39 -29.21 22.94
CA GLY A 48 6.44 -30.13 22.31
C GLY A 48 5.75 -31.08 23.29
N ALA A 49 5.72 -30.72 24.57
CA ALA A 49 5.14 -31.55 25.66
C ALA A 49 3.62 -31.27 25.78
N TRP A 50 2.86 -31.64 24.75
CA TRP A 50 1.44 -31.29 24.63
C TRP A 50 0.51 -31.89 25.69
N ASP A 51 0.82 -33.07 26.20
CA ASP A 51 0.08 -33.67 27.33
C ASP A 51 0.26 -32.84 28.60
N GLU A 52 1.47 -32.39 28.88
CA GLU A 52 1.79 -31.50 29.98
C GLU A 52 1.14 -30.13 29.82
N TYR A 53 1.19 -29.56 28.61
CA TYR A 53 0.50 -28.33 28.27
C TYR A 53 -0.99 -28.41 28.59
N LEU A 54 -1.65 -29.48 28.15
CA LEU A 54 -3.07 -29.70 28.42
C LEU A 54 -3.37 -29.83 29.92
N ARG A 55 -2.54 -30.58 30.66
CA ARG A 55 -2.66 -30.74 32.10
C ARG A 55 -2.57 -29.40 32.83
N LEU A 56 -1.55 -28.60 32.52
CA LEU A 56 -1.36 -27.28 33.10
C LEU A 56 -2.53 -26.34 32.76
N LEU A 57 -3.02 -26.39 31.54
CA LEU A 57 -4.15 -25.58 31.10
C LEU A 57 -5.44 -25.94 31.85
N GLN A 58 -5.72 -27.24 32.04
CA GLN A 58 -6.89 -27.72 32.79
C GLN A 58 -6.86 -27.32 34.26
N GLU A 59 -5.66 -27.19 34.85
CA GLU A 59 -5.50 -26.74 36.25
C GLU A 59 -5.69 -25.22 36.39
N GLN A 60 -5.41 -24.44 35.33
CA GLN A 60 -5.38 -22.99 35.40
C GLN A 60 -6.64 -22.31 34.83
N GLU A 61 -7.31 -22.95 33.87
CA GLU A 61 -8.38 -22.32 33.11
C GLU A 61 -9.73 -23.00 33.36
N PRO A 62 -10.77 -22.21 33.66
CA PRO A 62 -12.12 -22.76 33.88
C PRO A 62 -12.77 -23.26 32.58
N ASN A 63 -12.35 -22.78 31.42
CA ASN A 63 -12.80 -23.22 30.10
C ASN A 63 -11.60 -23.58 29.19
N PRO A 64 -10.98 -24.72 29.38
CA PRO A 64 -9.79 -25.12 28.65
C PRO A 64 -10.01 -25.21 27.12
N ALA A 65 -11.23 -25.60 26.68
CA ALA A 65 -11.55 -25.69 25.27
C ALA A 65 -11.51 -24.32 24.56
N GLU A 66 -12.08 -23.28 25.15
CA GLU A 66 -12.04 -21.92 24.67
C GLU A 66 -10.61 -21.38 24.64
N LYS A 67 -9.85 -21.65 25.71
CA LYS A 67 -8.47 -21.20 25.80
C LYS A 67 -7.55 -21.92 24.82
N LEU A 68 -7.75 -23.22 24.56
CA LEU A 68 -7.06 -23.92 23.48
C LEU A 68 -7.32 -23.28 22.12
N TYR A 69 -8.58 -22.96 21.84
CA TYR A 69 -8.94 -22.33 20.58
C TYR A 69 -8.33 -20.93 20.46
N SER A 70 -8.55 -20.03 21.43
CA SER A 70 -8.04 -18.66 21.37
C SER A 70 -6.51 -18.61 21.32
N SER A 71 -5.81 -19.45 22.11
CA SER A 71 -4.35 -19.47 22.05
C SER A 71 -3.80 -20.12 20.78
N ALA A 72 -4.53 -21.05 20.16
CA ALA A 72 -4.16 -21.57 18.84
C ALA A 72 -4.31 -20.50 17.74
N THR A 73 -5.36 -19.71 17.81
CA THR A 73 -5.55 -18.55 16.90
C THR A 73 -4.44 -17.51 17.12
N GLU A 74 -4.12 -17.23 18.39
CA GLU A 74 -2.97 -16.34 18.72
C GLU A 74 -1.65 -16.88 18.14
N ASP A 75 -1.37 -18.19 18.24
CA ASP A 75 -0.16 -18.79 17.65
C ASP A 75 -0.14 -18.76 16.12
N ALA A 76 -1.29 -18.90 15.47
CA ALA A 76 -1.39 -18.98 14.02
C ALA A 76 -1.43 -17.61 13.35
N GLU A 77 -2.06 -16.65 14.00
CA GLU A 77 -2.33 -15.33 13.45
C GLU A 77 -1.44 -14.26 14.07
N GLY A 78 -0.76 -14.58 15.18
CA GLY A 78 -0.11 -13.59 16.02
C GLY A 78 -1.15 -12.79 16.81
N ALA A 79 -0.75 -11.67 17.39
CA ALA A 79 -1.66 -10.72 18.02
C ALA A 79 -2.71 -10.17 17.01
N PRO A 80 -3.81 -9.52 17.45
CA PRO A 80 -4.90 -9.04 16.60
C PRO A 80 -4.40 -8.33 15.33
N ASP A 81 -5.18 -8.33 14.25
CA ASP A 81 -4.87 -7.93 12.87
C ASP A 81 -3.87 -6.77 12.64
N TRP A 82 -3.68 -5.90 13.60
CA TRP A 82 -2.76 -4.77 13.59
C TRP A 82 -1.41 -5.01 14.31
N GLN A 83 -1.18 -6.24 14.84
CA GLN A 83 0.03 -6.64 15.58
C GLN A 83 0.60 -8.00 15.10
N ARG A 84 0.59 -8.26 13.82
CA ARG A 84 1.07 -9.53 13.26
C ARG A 84 2.59 -9.56 13.14
N ASP A 85 3.23 -10.59 13.68
CA ASP A 85 4.66 -10.85 13.51
C ASP A 85 5.02 -11.42 12.12
N THR A 86 4.03 -11.76 11.31
CA THR A 86 4.23 -12.21 9.93
C THR A 86 4.26 -11.01 8.99
N ILE A 87 5.34 -10.87 8.24
CA ILE A 87 5.48 -9.88 7.19
C ILE A 87 5.06 -10.50 5.86
N TYR A 88 4.18 -9.80 5.15
CA TYR A 88 3.78 -10.11 3.78
C TYR A 88 4.54 -9.22 2.82
N LEU A 89 5.35 -9.81 1.97
CA LEU A 89 6.27 -9.12 1.07
C LEU A 89 5.85 -9.40 -0.37
N PHE A 90 5.22 -8.40 -0.99
CA PHE A 90 4.81 -8.46 -2.39
C PHE A 90 5.47 -7.33 -3.17
N PRO A 91 5.66 -7.46 -4.50
CA PRO A 91 6.34 -6.45 -5.30
C PRO A 91 5.74 -5.05 -5.23
N THR A 92 4.43 -4.96 -5.06
CA THR A 92 3.69 -3.69 -5.08
C THR A 92 3.34 -3.16 -3.69
N TRP A 93 3.43 -3.99 -2.66
CA TRP A 93 3.12 -3.60 -1.29
C TRP A 93 3.80 -4.51 -0.27
N THR A 94 4.08 -3.95 0.90
CA THR A 94 4.54 -4.68 2.07
C THR A 94 3.55 -4.41 3.19
N HIS A 95 2.99 -5.46 3.78
CA HIS A 95 2.15 -5.36 4.95
C HIS A 95 2.87 -6.06 6.10
N GLY A 96 3.13 -5.31 7.16
CA GLY A 96 3.77 -5.83 8.37
C GLY A 96 3.00 -5.38 9.60
N GLY A 97 2.96 -6.22 10.60
CA GLY A 97 2.52 -5.84 11.94
C GLY A 97 3.63 -5.11 12.68
N ASP A 98 3.28 -4.31 13.66
CA ASP A 98 4.24 -3.76 14.61
C ASP A 98 4.98 -4.88 15.34
N ALA A 99 6.29 -4.72 15.47
CA ALA A 99 7.22 -5.69 16.05
C ALA A 99 7.08 -5.80 17.59
N THR A 100 5.91 -6.15 18.08
CA THR A 100 5.67 -6.39 19.51
C THR A 100 5.60 -7.87 19.88
N GLY A 101 6.34 -8.69 19.17
CA GLY A 101 6.99 -9.88 19.72
C GLY A 101 6.15 -11.09 20.07
N GLN A 102 5.17 -11.53 19.26
CA GLN A 102 4.74 -12.93 19.33
C GLN A 102 5.08 -13.66 18.02
N GLU A 103 5.92 -14.68 18.11
CA GLU A 103 6.25 -15.56 16.99
C GLU A 103 5.00 -16.33 16.54
N VAL A 104 4.78 -16.41 15.21
CA VAL A 104 3.70 -17.22 14.63
C VAL A 104 4.13 -18.69 14.58
N HIS A 105 3.42 -19.55 15.27
CA HIS A 105 3.71 -20.98 15.38
C HIS A 105 2.53 -21.82 14.86
N LEU A 106 2.44 -21.99 13.53
CA LEU A 106 1.39 -22.82 12.92
C LEU A 106 1.40 -24.28 13.42
N ASP A 107 2.57 -24.80 13.74
CA ASP A 107 2.71 -26.13 14.34
C ASP A 107 2.10 -26.21 15.74
N TRP A 108 2.30 -25.19 16.57
CA TRP A 108 1.66 -25.11 17.90
C TRP A 108 0.16 -24.88 17.77
N ALA A 109 -0.27 -24.00 16.87
CA ALA A 109 -1.68 -23.78 16.59
C ALA A 109 -2.38 -25.10 16.20
N ILE A 110 -1.79 -25.83 15.26
CA ILE A 110 -2.30 -27.13 14.82
C ILE A 110 -2.33 -28.11 16.00
N ALA A 111 -1.26 -28.21 16.80
CA ALA A 111 -1.21 -29.11 17.95
C ALA A 111 -2.32 -28.79 18.97
N LYS A 112 -2.53 -27.53 19.31
CA LYS A 112 -3.59 -27.09 20.24
C LYS A 112 -4.99 -27.37 19.68
N LEU A 113 -5.23 -27.15 18.40
CA LEU A 113 -6.51 -27.46 17.75
C LEU A 113 -6.77 -28.97 17.68
N LEU A 114 -5.72 -29.79 17.53
CA LEU A 114 -5.83 -31.25 17.60
C LEU A 114 -6.17 -31.71 19.03
N LEU A 115 -5.53 -31.15 20.06
CA LEU A 115 -5.91 -31.39 21.48
C LEU A 115 -7.35 -31.01 21.75
N LEU A 116 -7.83 -29.88 21.23
CA LEU A 116 -9.23 -29.48 21.37
C LEU A 116 -10.17 -30.54 20.79
N GLN A 117 -9.86 -31.02 19.58
CA GLN A 117 -10.69 -32.04 18.95
C GLN A 117 -10.71 -33.39 19.71
N GLU A 118 -9.55 -33.80 20.20
CA GLU A 118 -9.41 -35.08 20.90
C GLU A 118 -10.08 -35.08 22.29
N HIS A 119 -9.86 -34.02 23.07
CA HIS A 119 -10.27 -33.94 24.45
C HIS A 119 -11.59 -33.21 24.68
N TYR A 120 -12.04 -32.38 23.70
CA TYR A 120 -13.30 -31.61 23.82
C TYR A 120 -14.15 -31.72 22.54
N PRO A 121 -14.51 -32.96 22.12
CA PRO A 121 -15.21 -33.21 20.86
C PRO A 121 -16.61 -32.61 20.78
N ASP A 122 -17.22 -32.27 21.92
CA ASP A 122 -18.55 -31.64 21.99
C ASP A 122 -18.49 -30.13 22.21
N SER A 123 -17.29 -29.53 22.14
CA SER A 123 -17.13 -28.08 22.30
C SER A 123 -17.80 -27.31 21.17
N SER A 124 -18.37 -26.15 21.51
CA SER A 124 -18.87 -25.19 20.52
C SER A 124 -17.77 -24.69 19.55
N TRP A 125 -16.50 -24.77 19.90
CA TRP A 125 -15.35 -24.38 19.12
C TRP A 125 -14.90 -25.42 18.08
N LYS A 126 -15.46 -26.63 18.12
CA LYS A 126 -15.08 -27.75 17.24
C LYS A 126 -15.13 -27.37 15.75
N SER A 127 -16.22 -26.76 15.28
CA SER A 127 -16.38 -26.43 13.86
C SER A 127 -15.40 -25.35 13.42
N HIS A 128 -15.09 -24.38 14.29
CA HIS A 128 -14.07 -23.37 14.05
C HIS A 128 -12.68 -24.01 13.97
N ALA A 129 -12.34 -24.86 14.96
CA ALA A 129 -11.06 -25.56 14.98
C ALA A 129 -10.83 -26.44 13.75
N LEU A 130 -11.87 -27.12 13.23
CA LEU A 130 -11.77 -27.92 12.01
C LEU A 130 -11.52 -27.04 10.77
N ARG A 131 -12.17 -25.87 10.70
CA ARG A 131 -11.97 -24.92 9.61
C ARG A 131 -10.54 -24.35 9.61
N ASP A 132 -10.08 -23.97 10.79
CA ASP A 132 -8.73 -23.40 10.95
C ASP A 132 -7.66 -24.47 10.67
N LEU A 133 -7.86 -25.73 11.12
CA LEU A 133 -6.99 -26.84 10.73
C LEU A 133 -6.93 -27.03 9.21
N ALA A 134 -8.06 -26.96 8.52
CA ALA A 134 -8.08 -27.04 7.06
C ALA A 134 -7.24 -25.93 6.42
N THR A 135 -7.41 -24.70 6.91
CA THR A 135 -6.68 -23.52 6.43
C THR A 135 -5.18 -23.61 6.75
N TYR A 136 -4.81 -24.02 7.96
CA TYR A 136 -3.40 -24.10 8.37
C TYR A 136 -2.65 -25.21 7.64
N TYR A 137 -3.25 -26.40 7.46
CA TYR A 137 -2.66 -27.45 6.64
C TYR A 137 -2.57 -27.06 5.15
N TYR A 138 -3.55 -26.33 4.64
CA TYR A 138 -3.47 -25.77 3.28
C TYR A 138 -2.31 -24.78 3.17
N ALA A 139 -2.14 -23.90 4.15
CA ALA A 139 -1.03 -22.95 4.20
C ALA A 139 0.35 -23.64 4.26
N LEU A 140 0.45 -24.79 4.93
CA LEU A 140 1.64 -25.62 4.97
C LEU A 140 1.85 -26.48 3.70
N GLY A 141 0.91 -26.46 2.77
CA GLY A 141 0.96 -27.29 1.54
C GLY A 141 0.60 -28.76 1.79
N ASP A 142 0.18 -29.14 3.00
CA ASP A 142 -0.36 -30.50 3.26
C ASP A 142 -1.83 -30.58 2.79
N TYR A 143 -1.98 -30.62 1.48
CA TYR A 143 -3.31 -30.70 0.85
C TYR A 143 -4.11 -31.95 1.26
N THR A 144 -3.44 -33.00 1.77
CA THR A 144 -4.13 -34.23 2.21
C THR A 144 -4.85 -33.99 3.53
N GLN A 145 -4.20 -33.38 4.51
CA GLN A 145 -4.84 -33.02 5.77
C GLN A 145 -5.83 -31.87 5.56
N ALA A 146 -5.45 -30.86 4.77
CA ALA A 146 -6.32 -29.74 4.43
C ALA A 146 -7.67 -30.24 3.85
N GLU A 147 -7.63 -31.16 2.88
CA GLU A 147 -8.82 -31.75 2.28
C GLU A 147 -9.66 -32.56 3.28
N LYS A 148 -9.01 -33.31 4.16
CA LYS A 148 -9.69 -34.06 5.24
C LYS A 148 -10.53 -33.15 6.11
N TYR A 149 -9.95 -32.06 6.58
CA TYR A 149 -10.62 -31.12 7.47
C TYR A 149 -11.61 -30.21 6.76
N ALA A 150 -11.31 -29.77 5.52
CA ALA A 150 -12.25 -29.01 4.69
C ALA A 150 -13.54 -29.79 4.41
N LYS A 151 -13.43 -31.11 4.15
CA LYS A 151 -14.61 -32.01 4.00
C LYS A 151 -15.42 -32.11 5.29
N ALA A 152 -14.76 -32.10 6.45
CA ALA A 152 -15.44 -32.22 7.72
C ALA A 152 -16.29 -30.98 8.11
N VAL A 153 -16.02 -29.82 7.50
CA VAL A 153 -16.75 -28.56 7.70
C VAL A 153 -17.48 -28.06 6.46
N ASP A 154 -17.48 -28.87 5.40
CA ASP A 154 -18.12 -28.54 4.13
C ASP A 154 -17.59 -27.23 3.50
N ASP A 155 -16.27 -26.99 3.61
CA ASP A 155 -15.62 -25.83 3.01
C ASP A 155 -15.37 -26.07 1.51
N VAL A 156 -16.41 -25.82 0.74
CA VAL A 156 -16.43 -26.07 -0.70
C VAL A 156 -15.40 -25.21 -1.45
N LEU A 157 -15.20 -23.97 -1.02
CA LEU A 157 -14.24 -23.07 -1.66
C LEU A 157 -12.81 -23.58 -1.48
N LEU A 158 -12.44 -23.98 -0.27
CA LEU A 158 -11.12 -24.55 0.00
C LEU A 158 -10.90 -25.87 -0.75
N LEU A 159 -11.94 -26.74 -0.85
CA LEU A 159 -11.87 -27.96 -1.63
C LEU A 159 -11.62 -27.69 -3.13
N ALA A 160 -12.30 -26.69 -3.70
CA ALA A 160 -12.08 -26.27 -5.08
C ALA A 160 -10.65 -25.74 -5.28
N ARG A 161 -10.14 -24.94 -4.36
CA ARG A 161 -8.77 -24.41 -4.39
C ARG A 161 -7.71 -25.52 -4.31
N ILE A 162 -7.87 -26.46 -3.40
CA ILE A 162 -6.98 -27.62 -3.30
C ILE A 162 -6.94 -28.41 -4.63
N ALA A 163 -8.09 -28.60 -5.27
CA ALA A 163 -8.18 -29.28 -6.56
C ALA A 163 -7.45 -28.48 -7.67
N LEU A 164 -7.65 -27.16 -7.73
CA LEU A 164 -6.94 -26.26 -8.66
C LEU A 164 -5.42 -26.34 -8.48
N ASP A 165 -4.94 -26.29 -7.24
CA ASP A 165 -3.50 -26.31 -6.94
C ASP A 165 -2.84 -27.66 -7.23
N ARG A 166 -3.61 -28.72 -7.15
CA ARG A 166 -3.18 -30.07 -7.62
C ARG A 166 -3.26 -30.26 -9.13
N GLY A 167 -3.81 -29.30 -9.87
CA GLY A 167 -4.06 -29.41 -11.30
C GLY A 167 -5.22 -30.34 -11.66
N ASP A 168 -6.05 -30.71 -10.69
CA ASP A 168 -7.28 -31.50 -10.90
C ASP A 168 -8.44 -30.57 -11.27
N TYR A 169 -8.32 -29.97 -12.45
CA TYR A 169 -9.27 -28.98 -12.94
C TYR A 169 -10.68 -29.55 -13.13
N GLN A 170 -10.79 -30.85 -13.55
CA GLN A 170 -12.07 -31.50 -13.67
C GLN A 170 -12.82 -31.61 -12.35
N ARG A 171 -12.11 -31.97 -11.30
CA ARG A 171 -12.66 -32.02 -9.94
C ARG A 171 -13.02 -30.63 -9.42
N ALA A 172 -12.17 -29.62 -9.64
CA ALA A 172 -12.47 -28.25 -9.26
C ALA A 172 -13.74 -27.74 -9.94
N LEU A 173 -13.91 -28.03 -11.25
CA LEU A 173 -15.11 -27.70 -11.99
C LEU A 173 -16.35 -28.39 -11.42
N GLN A 174 -16.26 -29.69 -11.14
CA GLN A 174 -17.37 -30.46 -10.57
C GLN A 174 -17.81 -29.90 -9.21
N ILE A 175 -16.85 -29.59 -8.30
CA ILE A 175 -17.12 -29.02 -6.98
C ILE A 175 -17.82 -27.66 -7.12
N THR A 176 -17.30 -26.77 -7.93
CA THR A 176 -17.87 -25.43 -8.10
C THR A 176 -19.23 -25.45 -8.79
N GLU A 177 -19.45 -26.32 -9.78
CA GLU A 177 -20.75 -26.45 -10.43
C GLU A 177 -21.83 -27.00 -9.51
N GLN A 178 -21.48 -27.99 -8.70
CA GLN A 178 -22.40 -28.55 -7.72
C GLN A 178 -22.86 -27.49 -6.71
N GLU A 179 -21.96 -26.67 -6.20
CA GLU A 179 -22.27 -25.64 -5.22
C GLU A 179 -23.05 -24.46 -5.86
N LEU A 180 -22.69 -24.08 -7.08
CA LEU A 180 -23.35 -22.99 -7.79
C LEU A 180 -24.74 -23.38 -8.33
N GLN A 181 -25.13 -24.64 -8.25
CA GLN A 181 -26.38 -25.14 -8.79
C GLN A 181 -27.58 -24.69 -7.96
N GLY A 182 -28.37 -23.76 -8.49
CA GLY A 182 -29.56 -23.22 -7.83
C GLY A 182 -29.32 -22.06 -6.88
N GLU A 183 -28.09 -21.59 -6.75
CA GLU A 183 -27.76 -20.38 -5.98
C GLU A 183 -28.19 -19.11 -6.72
N ALA A 184 -29.05 -18.31 -6.07
CA ALA A 184 -29.50 -17.03 -6.63
C ALA A 184 -28.41 -15.95 -6.54
N ASN A 185 -27.57 -16.01 -5.48
CA ASN A 185 -26.47 -15.09 -5.25
C ASN A 185 -25.17 -15.89 -5.03
N PRO A 186 -24.49 -16.32 -6.09
CA PRO A 186 -23.28 -17.12 -6.00
C PRO A 186 -22.11 -16.33 -5.40
N LYS A 187 -21.30 -16.97 -4.55
CA LYS A 187 -20.06 -16.38 -4.05
C LYS A 187 -19.10 -16.14 -5.22
N MET A 188 -18.60 -14.91 -5.32
CA MET A 188 -17.73 -14.49 -6.41
C MET A 188 -16.44 -15.33 -6.49
N GLU A 189 -15.90 -15.75 -5.35
CA GLU A 189 -14.72 -16.60 -5.27
C GLU A 189 -14.96 -17.99 -5.89
N LEU A 190 -16.16 -18.53 -5.78
CA LEU A 190 -16.52 -19.80 -6.43
C LEU A 190 -16.68 -19.64 -7.95
N LEU A 191 -17.25 -18.52 -8.41
CA LEU A 191 -17.29 -18.20 -9.84
C LEU A 191 -15.88 -18.05 -10.41
N TYR A 192 -14.99 -17.36 -9.68
CA TYR A 192 -13.59 -17.22 -10.08
C TYR A 192 -12.87 -18.59 -10.11
N ALA A 193 -13.05 -19.43 -9.07
CA ALA A 193 -12.49 -20.77 -9.04
C ALA A 193 -13.01 -21.65 -10.20
N LYS A 194 -14.31 -21.54 -10.57
CA LYS A 194 -14.88 -22.19 -11.75
C LYS A 194 -14.21 -21.70 -13.02
N GLY A 195 -14.02 -20.37 -13.17
CA GLY A 195 -13.33 -19.81 -14.32
C GLY A 195 -11.90 -20.36 -14.47
N ARG A 196 -11.16 -20.44 -13.34
CA ARG A 196 -9.80 -21.02 -13.31
C ARG A 196 -9.80 -22.50 -13.71
N ALA A 197 -10.80 -23.28 -13.29
CA ALA A 197 -10.93 -24.68 -13.69
C ALA A 197 -11.19 -24.83 -15.20
N LEU A 198 -12.07 -24.00 -15.76
CA LEU A 198 -12.35 -23.97 -17.20
C LEU A 198 -11.10 -23.60 -18.02
N LEU A 199 -10.31 -22.61 -17.56
CA LEU A 199 -9.02 -22.27 -18.18
C LEU A 199 -8.05 -23.47 -18.17
N GLY A 200 -7.97 -24.18 -17.04
CA GLY A 200 -7.11 -25.37 -16.90
C GLY A 200 -7.52 -26.55 -17.77
N LEU A 201 -8.80 -26.63 -18.13
CA LEU A 201 -9.36 -27.67 -19.02
C LEU A 201 -9.30 -27.28 -20.51
N GLY A 202 -8.99 -26.01 -20.82
CA GLY A 202 -9.03 -25.50 -22.18
C GLY A 202 -10.46 -25.23 -22.71
N GLU A 203 -11.43 -25.11 -21.80
CA GLU A 203 -12.84 -24.81 -22.14
C GLU A 203 -13.02 -23.29 -22.31
N TRP A 204 -12.41 -22.76 -23.38
CA TRP A 204 -12.22 -21.33 -23.60
C TRP A 204 -13.51 -20.53 -23.73
N GLU A 205 -14.50 -21.06 -24.43
CA GLU A 205 -15.77 -20.36 -24.67
C GLU A 205 -16.61 -20.26 -23.41
N GLU A 206 -16.62 -21.30 -22.59
CA GLU A 206 -17.28 -21.33 -21.30
C GLU A 206 -16.57 -20.38 -20.31
N ALA A 207 -15.24 -20.40 -20.29
CA ALA A 207 -14.43 -19.48 -19.48
C ALA A 207 -14.69 -18.01 -19.86
N LYS A 208 -14.68 -17.70 -21.17
CA LYS A 208 -14.97 -16.37 -21.70
C LYS A 208 -16.35 -15.88 -21.29
N LYS A 209 -17.39 -16.74 -21.49
CA LYS A 209 -18.76 -16.41 -21.08
C LYS A 209 -18.85 -16.12 -19.57
N LEU A 210 -18.19 -16.94 -18.75
CA LEU A 210 -18.19 -16.76 -17.30
C LEU A 210 -17.52 -15.45 -16.90
N PHE A 211 -16.29 -15.18 -17.36
CA PHE A 211 -15.58 -13.96 -17.02
C PHE A 211 -16.31 -12.69 -17.51
N THR A 212 -16.92 -12.74 -18.68
CA THR A 212 -17.77 -11.63 -19.19
C THR A 212 -18.96 -11.36 -18.26
N SER A 213 -19.49 -12.36 -17.58
CA SER A 213 -20.64 -12.21 -16.67
C SER A 213 -20.27 -11.82 -15.23
N LEU A 214 -18.98 -11.87 -14.85
CA LEU A 214 -18.56 -11.60 -13.46
C LEU A 214 -18.96 -10.22 -12.94
N PRO A 215 -18.79 -9.12 -13.69
CA PRO A 215 -19.18 -7.79 -13.19
C PRO A 215 -20.66 -7.71 -12.83
N ALA A 216 -21.52 -8.20 -13.70
CA ALA A 216 -22.97 -8.22 -13.47
C ALA A 216 -23.36 -9.12 -12.27
N ALA A 217 -22.65 -10.24 -12.08
CA ALA A 217 -22.86 -11.10 -10.91
C ALA A 217 -22.43 -10.41 -9.61
N ALA A 218 -21.31 -9.67 -9.63
CA ALA A 218 -20.84 -8.89 -8.49
C ALA A 218 -21.81 -7.77 -8.12
N GLU A 219 -22.32 -7.04 -9.09
CA GLU A 219 -23.34 -6.01 -8.90
C GLU A 219 -24.61 -6.58 -8.27
N ALA A 220 -25.13 -7.67 -8.83
CA ALA A 220 -26.32 -8.34 -8.31
C ALA A 220 -26.13 -8.85 -6.87
N MET A 221 -24.93 -9.29 -6.50
CA MET A 221 -24.62 -9.73 -5.15
C MET A 221 -24.53 -8.55 -4.16
N LEU A 222 -23.96 -7.43 -4.57
CA LEU A 222 -23.68 -6.29 -3.68
C LEU A 222 -24.89 -5.37 -3.49
N ALA A 223 -25.71 -5.19 -4.51
CA ALA A 223 -26.84 -4.27 -4.50
C ALA A 223 -27.83 -4.44 -3.33
N PRO A 224 -28.11 -5.66 -2.80
CA PRO A 224 -28.98 -5.84 -1.65
C PRO A 224 -28.38 -5.36 -0.31
N PHE A 225 -27.08 -5.19 -0.22
CA PHE A 225 -26.33 -4.94 1.03
C PHE A 225 -25.74 -3.55 1.12
N LEU A 226 -25.57 -2.85 0.00
CA LEU A 226 -24.97 -1.53 -0.07
C LEU A 226 -25.99 -0.53 -0.62
N GLU A 227 -26.30 0.51 0.16
CA GLU A 227 -27.14 1.62 -0.28
C GLU A 227 -26.35 2.67 -1.06
N ASP A 228 -25.03 2.71 -0.88
CA ASP A 228 -24.12 3.64 -1.54
C ASP A 228 -23.69 3.08 -2.90
N GLU A 229 -24.22 3.67 -3.97
CA GLU A 229 -23.89 3.30 -5.36
C GLU A 229 -22.39 3.44 -5.68
N GLN A 230 -21.67 4.36 -5.02
CA GLN A 230 -20.23 4.51 -5.21
C GLN A 230 -19.48 3.30 -4.63
N MET A 231 -19.88 2.86 -3.44
CA MET A 231 -19.29 1.70 -2.79
C MET A 231 -19.57 0.40 -3.58
N ILE A 232 -20.75 0.29 -4.21
CA ILE A 232 -21.07 -0.80 -5.14
C ILE A 232 -20.12 -0.75 -6.34
N ARG A 233 -19.99 0.41 -6.98
CA ARG A 233 -19.11 0.58 -8.15
C ARG A 233 -17.65 0.25 -7.85
N ASP A 234 -17.11 0.72 -6.74
CA ASP A 234 -15.72 0.45 -6.37
C ASP A 234 -15.44 -1.05 -6.17
N ASN A 235 -16.41 -1.77 -5.60
CA ASN A 235 -16.30 -3.22 -5.44
C ASN A 235 -16.53 -3.98 -6.77
N VAL A 236 -17.46 -3.53 -7.62
CA VAL A 236 -17.70 -4.13 -8.95
C VAL A 236 -16.51 -3.88 -9.87
N GLY A 237 -15.93 -2.69 -9.87
CA GLY A 237 -14.75 -2.33 -10.68
C GLY A 237 -13.57 -3.28 -10.48
N HIS A 238 -13.43 -3.82 -9.29
CA HIS A 238 -12.46 -4.85 -8.98
C HIS A 238 -12.72 -6.17 -9.77
N TRP A 239 -13.97 -6.63 -9.79
CA TRP A 239 -14.35 -7.84 -10.55
C TRP A 239 -14.33 -7.63 -12.06
N GLU A 240 -14.56 -6.40 -12.51
CA GLU A 240 -14.37 -6.02 -13.93
C GLU A 240 -12.91 -6.16 -14.33
N GLN A 241 -11.97 -5.70 -13.50
CA GLN A 241 -10.55 -5.82 -13.76
C GLN A 241 -10.10 -7.28 -13.77
N ILE A 242 -10.54 -8.09 -12.81
CA ILE A 242 -10.30 -9.55 -12.81
C ILE A 242 -10.84 -10.19 -14.08
N ALA A 243 -12.05 -9.85 -14.47
CA ALA A 243 -12.68 -10.38 -15.69
C ALA A 243 -11.86 -10.05 -16.94
N GLN A 244 -11.48 -8.79 -17.11
CA GLN A 244 -10.70 -8.32 -18.25
C GLN A 244 -9.35 -9.04 -18.35
N LEU A 245 -8.59 -9.11 -17.27
CA LEU A 245 -7.27 -9.75 -17.22
C LEU A 245 -7.36 -11.24 -17.59
N ASN A 246 -8.41 -11.93 -17.13
CA ASN A 246 -8.63 -13.33 -17.51
C ASN A 246 -9.09 -13.50 -18.96
N LEU A 247 -9.90 -12.58 -19.49
CA LEU A 247 -10.27 -12.58 -20.91
C LEU A 247 -9.05 -12.37 -21.82
N GLU A 248 -8.14 -11.49 -21.49
CA GLU A 248 -6.87 -11.30 -22.18
C GLU A 248 -6.00 -12.55 -22.11
N ARG A 249 -5.93 -13.18 -20.94
CA ARG A 249 -5.19 -14.44 -20.75
C ARG A 249 -5.71 -15.59 -21.60
N ILE A 250 -7.01 -15.70 -21.85
CA ILE A 250 -7.60 -16.72 -22.73
C ILE A 250 -6.94 -16.67 -24.11
N THR A 251 -6.73 -15.48 -24.68
CA THR A 251 -6.07 -15.31 -25.98
C THR A 251 -4.65 -15.88 -26.00
N THR A 252 -3.91 -15.71 -24.90
CA THR A 252 -2.57 -16.28 -24.73
C THR A 252 -2.62 -17.80 -24.59
N LEU A 253 -3.56 -18.32 -23.78
CA LEU A 253 -3.68 -19.73 -23.48
C LEU A 253 -4.19 -20.55 -24.68
N GLN A 254 -5.04 -20.02 -25.54
CA GLN A 254 -5.51 -20.67 -26.76
C GLN A 254 -4.39 -21.10 -27.71
N ASN A 255 -3.24 -20.42 -27.62
CA ASN A 255 -2.04 -20.71 -28.43
C ASN A 255 -1.00 -21.56 -27.66
N SER A 256 -1.34 -22.07 -26.48
CA SER A 256 -0.42 -22.80 -25.59
C SER A 256 -0.98 -24.21 -25.31
N GLU A 257 -0.10 -25.22 -25.28
CA GLU A 257 -0.47 -26.57 -24.91
C GLU A 257 0.17 -27.00 -23.59
N GLY A 258 -0.64 -27.32 -22.57
CA GLY A 258 -0.19 -27.85 -21.28
C GLY A 258 0.19 -26.77 -20.26
N THR A 259 0.82 -27.21 -19.19
CA THR A 259 1.21 -26.39 -18.03
C THR A 259 2.72 -26.44 -17.82
N GLY A 260 3.29 -25.37 -17.23
CA GLY A 260 4.67 -25.33 -16.77
C GLY A 260 4.82 -25.66 -15.29
N GLN A 261 6.01 -25.45 -14.78
CA GLN A 261 6.34 -25.56 -13.35
C GLN A 261 7.27 -24.42 -12.95
N ILE A 262 7.16 -24.01 -11.68
CA ILE A 262 8.07 -23.04 -11.06
C ILE A 262 8.69 -23.70 -9.84
N GLY A 263 10.00 -23.81 -9.84
CA GLY A 263 10.77 -24.26 -8.68
C GLY A 263 11.71 -23.15 -8.21
N GLY A 264 12.20 -23.26 -6.98
CA GLY A 264 13.15 -22.27 -6.51
C GLY A 264 13.64 -22.50 -5.10
N ARG A 265 14.36 -21.48 -4.62
CA ARG A 265 14.91 -21.45 -3.25
C ARG A 265 14.63 -20.13 -2.58
N VAL A 266 14.43 -20.19 -1.27
CA VAL A 266 14.45 -19.04 -0.38
C VAL A 266 15.78 -19.04 0.36
N LEU A 267 16.48 -17.93 0.34
CA LEU A 267 17.80 -17.75 0.91
C LEU A 267 17.82 -16.57 1.88
N LEU A 268 18.45 -16.74 3.04
CA LEU A 268 18.74 -15.69 4.02
C LEU A 268 20.27 -15.55 4.11
N GLY A 269 20.82 -14.41 3.67
CA GLY A 269 22.28 -14.24 3.64
C GLY A 269 23.00 -15.33 2.84
N GLY A 270 22.36 -15.90 1.80
CA GLY A 270 22.88 -17.01 1.02
C GLY A 270 22.65 -18.41 1.59
N VAL A 271 22.10 -18.53 2.82
CA VAL A 271 21.78 -19.82 3.46
C VAL A 271 20.32 -20.18 3.20
N PRO A 272 19.96 -21.46 2.95
CA PRO A 272 18.57 -21.87 2.80
C PRO A 272 17.69 -21.47 3.98
N LEU A 273 16.53 -20.90 3.70
CA LEU A 273 15.52 -20.51 4.70
C LEU A 273 14.26 -21.36 4.54
N ALA A 274 13.98 -22.18 5.55
CA ALA A 274 12.77 -23.00 5.63
C ALA A 274 11.58 -22.20 6.21
N GLY A 275 10.37 -22.71 6.00
CA GLY A 275 9.16 -22.17 6.65
C GLY A 275 8.62 -20.88 6.04
N VAL A 276 9.22 -20.38 4.97
CA VAL A 276 8.72 -19.22 4.24
C VAL A 276 7.55 -19.62 3.37
N ARG A 277 6.44 -18.94 3.51
CA ARG A 277 5.27 -19.08 2.65
C ARG A 277 5.50 -18.29 1.37
N VAL A 278 5.69 -18.99 0.27
CA VAL A 278 5.92 -18.40 -1.05
C VAL A 278 4.59 -18.33 -1.79
N TYR A 279 4.25 -17.14 -2.29
CA TYR A 279 3.05 -16.89 -3.07
C TYR A 279 3.38 -16.78 -4.55
N LEU A 280 2.54 -17.37 -5.38
CA LEU A 280 2.57 -17.18 -6.81
C LEU A 280 1.43 -16.24 -7.21
N LEU A 281 1.80 -15.04 -7.64
CA LEU A 281 0.88 -14.04 -8.16
C LEU A 281 0.91 -14.08 -9.68
N ASP A 282 -0.23 -14.11 -10.29
CA ASP A 282 -0.36 -13.96 -11.73
C ASP A 282 -0.94 -12.57 -12.09
N ASN A 283 -0.77 -12.14 -13.31
CA ASN A 283 -1.28 -10.85 -13.79
C ASN A 283 -2.82 -10.81 -13.95
N THR A 284 -3.52 -11.87 -13.57
CA THR A 284 -4.99 -11.90 -13.52
C THR A 284 -5.54 -11.37 -12.19
N VAL A 285 -4.64 -10.95 -11.28
CA VAL A 285 -4.98 -10.29 -10.02
C VAL A 285 -4.48 -8.84 -10.09
N PRO A 286 -5.34 -7.85 -9.82
CA PRO A 286 -4.95 -6.44 -9.85
C PRO A 286 -3.80 -6.11 -8.90
N LYS A 287 -2.80 -5.35 -9.35
CA LYS A 287 -1.57 -5.07 -8.58
C LYS A 287 -1.78 -4.17 -7.35
N ASN A 288 -2.86 -3.41 -7.33
CA ASN A 288 -3.19 -2.45 -6.27
C ASN A 288 -4.22 -2.95 -5.26
N TRP A 289 -4.47 -4.23 -5.22
CA TRP A 289 -5.39 -4.85 -4.30
C TRP A 289 -4.78 -4.99 -2.90
N SER A 290 -5.35 -4.37 -1.90
CA SER A 290 -4.81 -4.22 -0.54
C SER A 290 -5.64 -4.91 0.57
N SER A 291 -6.40 -5.95 0.28
CA SER A 291 -7.22 -6.61 1.29
C SER A 291 -6.77 -8.04 1.62
N SER A 292 -7.04 -8.47 2.84
CA SER A 292 -6.73 -9.83 3.33
C SER A 292 -7.38 -10.95 2.48
N ASN A 293 -8.40 -10.63 1.68
CA ASN A 293 -9.05 -11.58 0.77
C ASN A 293 -8.16 -11.97 -0.42
N GLU A 294 -7.17 -11.19 -0.77
CA GLU A 294 -6.22 -11.43 -1.87
C GLU A 294 -5.36 -12.65 -1.65
N VAL A 295 -4.81 -12.74 -0.44
CA VAL A 295 -3.99 -13.89 -0.04
C VAL A 295 -4.75 -15.21 -0.23
N MET A 296 -6.08 -15.15 -0.23
CA MET A 296 -6.94 -16.31 -0.42
C MET A 296 -7.06 -16.78 -1.89
N THR A 297 -6.79 -15.93 -2.87
CA THR A 297 -6.89 -16.30 -4.30
C THR A 297 -5.56 -16.72 -4.92
N MET A 298 -4.44 -16.43 -4.26
CA MET A 298 -3.08 -16.76 -4.72
C MET A 298 -2.72 -18.20 -4.40
N ARG A 299 -1.96 -18.85 -5.29
CA ARG A 299 -1.35 -20.13 -4.98
C ARG A 299 -0.21 -19.92 -3.99
N GLN A 300 -0.04 -20.85 -3.06
CA GLN A 300 1.00 -20.77 -2.05
C GLN A 300 1.65 -22.14 -1.79
N VAL A 301 2.91 -22.11 -1.43
CA VAL A 301 3.68 -23.27 -0.96
C VAL A 301 4.62 -22.81 0.15
N VAL A 302 5.06 -23.74 1.00
CA VAL A 302 6.02 -23.42 2.07
C VAL A 302 7.40 -23.99 1.68
N SER A 303 8.46 -23.20 1.88
CA SER A 303 9.83 -23.68 1.66
C SER A 303 10.19 -24.78 2.68
N ASN A 304 10.79 -25.85 2.18
CA ASN A 304 11.21 -27.00 3.01
C ASN A 304 12.55 -26.73 3.74
N ALA A 305 13.10 -27.72 4.43
CA ALA A 305 14.35 -27.60 5.19
C ALA A 305 15.56 -27.17 4.35
N GLU A 306 15.55 -27.50 3.06
CA GLU A 306 16.57 -27.08 2.09
C GLU A 306 16.26 -25.72 1.45
N GLY A 307 15.26 -24.99 1.99
CA GLY A 307 14.78 -23.72 1.47
C GLY A 307 14.08 -23.84 0.11
N THR A 308 13.81 -25.05 -0.39
CA THR A 308 13.24 -25.22 -1.73
C THR A 308 11.73 -25.15 -1.73
N PHE A 309 11.16 -24.64 -2.83
CA PHE A 309 9.72 -24.61 -3.07
C PHE A 309 9.40 -25.02 -4.51
N GLN A 310 8.16 -25.46 -4.78
CA GLN A 310 7.73 -25.85 -6.12
C GLN A 310 6.23 -25.62 -6.32
N PHE A 311 5.89 -24.97 -7.44
CA PHE A 311 4.54 -24.91 -8.00
C PHE A 311 4.48 -25.81 -9.25
N LYS A 312 3.55 -26.77 -9.26
CA LYS A 312 3.26 -27.63 -10.39
C LYS A 312 1.97 -27.17 -11.08
N HIS A 313 1.75 -27.58 -12.31
CA HIS A 313 0.53 -27.27 -13.07
C HIS A 313 0.27 -25.75 -13.15
N VAL A 314 1.30 -25.00 -13.51
CA VAL A 314 1.22 -23.55 -13.71
C VAL A 314 0.79 -23.27 -15.14
N LEU A 315 -0.31 -22.57 -15.32
CA LEU A 315 -0.77 -22.16 -16.66
C LEU A 315 0.24 -21.18 -17.28
N PRO A 316 0.46 -21.21 -18.60
CA PRO A 316 1.28 -20.20 -19.26
C PRO A 316 0.84 -18.77 -18.95
N GLY A 317 1.81 -17.87 -18.76
CA GLY A 317 1.52 -16.50 -18.41
C GLY A 317 2.69 -15.81 -17.70
N LYS A 318 2.44 -14.58 -17.24
CA LYS A 318 3.39 -13.78 -16.50
C LYS A 318 3.08 -13.86 -14.99
N TYR A 319 4.13 -14.00 -14.21
CA TYR A 319 4.04 -14.26 -12.79
C TYR A 319 5.09 -13.45 -12.01
N VAL A 320 4.79 -13.25 -10.74
CA VAL A 320 5.74 -12.71 -9.78
C VAL A 320 5.61 -13.47 -8.47
N LEU A 321 6.69 -13.55 -7.70
CA LEU A 321 6.67 -14.19 -6.39
C LEU A 321 6.48 -13.16 -5.28
N GLY A 322 5.69 -13.53 -4.27
CA GLY A 322 5.63 -12.88 -2.98
C GLY A 322 6.07 -13.82 -1.87
N ALA A 323 6.27 -13.29 -0.68
CA ALA A 323 6.62 -14.08 0.50
C ALA A 323 5.84 -13.64 1.72
N ALA A 324 5.51 -14.59 2.62
CA ALA A 324 5.20 -14.28 4.00
C ALA A 324 6.17 -15.05 4.90
N VAL A 325 6.74 -14.35 5.86
CA VAL A 325 7.80 -14.86 6.72
C VAL A 325 7.65 -14.27 8.12
N GLN A 326 8.04 -15.03 9.12
CA GLN A 326 8.12 -14.53 10.50
C GLN A 326 9.17 -13.42 10.59
N LEU A 327 8.80 -12.32 11.25
CA LEU A 327 9.67 -11.16 11.41
C LEU A 327 11.01 -11.56 12.06
N ALA A 328 10.98 -12.33 13.13
CA ALA A 328 12.17 -12.81 13.83
C ALA A 328 13.11 -13.64 12.94
N ALA A 329 12.59 -14.33 11.93
CA ALA A 329 13.41 -15.13 11.01
C ALA A 329 14.22 -14.29 10.02
N VAL A 330 13.83 -13.02 9.80
CA VAL A 330 14.47 -12.13 8.82
C VAL A 330 14.93 -10.81 9.45
N GLU A 331 15.06 -10.78 10.77
CA GLU A 331 15.60 -9.61 11.49
C GLU A 331 16.98 -9.25 10.95
N GLY A 332 17.20 -7.98 10.62
CA GLY A 332 18.45 -7.51 10.01
C GLY A 332 18.58 -7.79 8.50
N TYR A 333 17.53 -8.30 7.86
CA TYR A 333 17.51 -8.59 6.43
C TYR A 333 16.38 -7.87 5.73
N THR A 334 16.47 -7.77 4.40
CA THR A 334 15.42 -7.26 3.51
C THR A 334 15.30 -8.15 2.28
N LEU A 335 14.08 -8.34 1.76
CA LEU A 335 13.87 -9.10 0.53
C LEU A 335 14.31 -8.26 -0.68
N GLN A 336 15.13 -8.85 -1.54
CA GLN A 336 15.44 -8.25 -2.85
C GLN A 336 14.15 -8.14 -3.67
N GLU A 337 14.04 -7.08 -4.45
CA GLU A 337 12.90 -6.85 -5.32
C GLU A 337 12.68 -8.01 -6.29
N GLN A 338 11.45 -8.50 -6.32
CA GLN A 338 11.06 -9.59 -7.21
C GLN A 338 10.62 -9.04 -8.55
N GLN A 339 11.14 -9.63 -9.63
CA GLN A 339 10.80 -9.24 -10.99
C GLN A 339 9.72 -10.17 -11.57
N GLU A 340 8.93 -9.64 -12.48
CA GLU A 340 7.99 -10.42 -13.29
C GLU A 340 8.77 -11.37 -14.21
N PHE A 341 8.30 -12.60 -14.32
CA PHE A 341 8.84 -13.62 -15.21
C PHE A 341 7.73 -14.37 -15.95
N THR A 342 8.07 -14.89 -17.12
CA THR A 342 7.12 -15.65 -17.95
C THR A 342 7.30 -17.14 -17.75
N VAL A 343 6.18 -17.87 -17.70
CA VAL A 343 6.13 -19.33 -17.76
C VAL A 343 5.49 -19.72 -19.09
N GLU A 344 6.22 -20.48 -19.90
CA GLU A 344 5.72 -21.04 -21.13
C GLU A 344 5.20 -22.48 -20.93
N SER A 345 4.45 -22.97 -21.89
CA SER A 345 3.96 -24.35 -21.90
C SER A 345 5.12 -25.36 -21.80
N GLY A 346 5.01 -26.30 -20.87
CA GLY A 346 6.03 -27.33 -20.62
C GLY A 346 7.33 -26.82 -19.99
N GLN A 347 7.45 -25.50 -19.72
CA GLN A 347 8.66 -24.89 -19.17
C GLN A 347 8.80 -25.15 -17.66
N ASN A 348 10.03 -25.40 -17.25
CA ASN A 348 10.43 -25.36 -15.85
C ASN A 348 11.22 -24.08 -15.58
N VAL A 349 10.65 -23.18 -14.81
CA VAL A 349 11.29 -21.90 -14.41
C VAL A 349 11.86 -22.05 -13.03
N THR A 350 13.07 -21.51 -12.82
CA THR A 350 13.70 -21.47 -11.48
C THR A 350 13.83 -20.03 -11.02
N GLN A 351 13.39 -19.76 -9.78
CA GLN A 351 13.42 -18.44 -9.16
C GLN A 351 14.09 -18.50 -7.77
N GLU A 352 14.68 -17.40 -7.33
CA GLU A 352 15.25 -17.27 -5.99
C GLU A 352 14.64 -16.08 -5.26
N LEU A 353 14.14 -16.32 -4.05
CA LEU A 353 13.76 -15.30 -3.09
C LEU A 353 14.95 -15.08 -2.15
N ARG A 354 15.61 -13.93 -2.27
CA ARG A 354 16.84 -13.63 -1.51
C ARG A 354 16.56 -12.55 -0.47
N PHE A 355 16.69 -12.92 0.79
CA PHE A 355 16.83 -11.98 1.90
C PHE A 355 18.30 -11.64 2.05
N VAL A 356 18.65 -10.38 1.91
CA VAL A 356 20.00 -9.85 2.01
C VAL A 356 20.12 -8.98 3.25
N GLU A 357 21.32 -8.87 3.79
CA GLU A 357 21.59 -8.01 4.95
C GLU A 357 21.17 -6.57 4.64
N VAL A 358 20.62 -5.90 5.66
CA VAL A 358 20.28 -4.48 5.56
C VAL A 358 21.54 -3.64 5.46
N ALA A 359 21.47 -2.55 4.72
CA ALA A 359 22.57 -1.58 4.69
C ALA A 359 22.67 -0.86 6.04
N LEU A 360 23.84 -0.91 6.67
CA LEU A 360 24.03 -0.27 7.96
C LEU A 360 24.23 1.24 7.79
N LEU A 361 23.48 2.02 8.56
CA LEU A 361 23.58 3.48 8.62
C LEU A 361 24.64 3.89 9.66
N GLU A 362 25.39 4.95 9.36
CA GLU A 362 26.48 5.42 10.22
C GLU A 362 26.20 6.80 10.80
N GLU A 363 25.77 7.76 9.99
CA GLU A 363 25.48 9.13 10.40
C GLU A 363 24.42 9.78 9.50
N PRO A 364 23.53 10.63 10.06
CA PRO A 364 23.30 10.91 11.49
C PRO A 364 22.45 9.83 12.18
N ILE A 365 22.78 9.49 13.44
CA ILE A 365 22.05 8.50 14.24
C ILE A 365 21.81 9.05 15.66
N GLY A 366 21.02 8.35 16.50
CA GLY A 366 20.85 8.62 17.91
C GLY A 366 20.20 9.97 18.23
N ARG A 367 19.27 10.43 17.41
CA ARG A 367 18.61 11.75 17.53
C ARG A 367 19.58 12.94 17.54
N GLN A 368 20.66 12.83 16.80
CA GLN A 368 21.64 13.90 16.66
C GLN A 368 20.98 15.20 16.23
N GLU A 369 21.26 16.32 16.94
CA GLU A 369 20.83 17.64 16.51
C GLU A 369 21.76 18.17 15.41
N VAL A 370 21.20 18.53 14.27
CA VAL A 370 21.94 18.95 13.07
C VAL A 370 21.54 20.34 12.60
N ASP A 371 22.46 21.06 11.98
CA ASP A 371 22.25 22.38 11.36
C ASP A 371 23.25 22.58 10.20
N GLY A 372 22.90 23.44 9.25
CA GLY A 372 23.78 23.77 8.13
C GLY A 372 24.01 22.61 7.16
N GLU A 373 25.25 22.16 7.00
CA GLU A 373 25.61 20.98 6.19
C GLU A 373 25.59 19.72 7.05
N VAL A 374 24.91 18.66 6.55
CA VAL A 374 24.83 17.36 7.20
C VAL A 374 25.35 16.30 6.25
N GLU A 375 26.23 15.44 6.73
CA GLU A 375 26.70 14.26 6.00
C GLU A 375 25.83 13.06 6.38
N PHE A 376 25.21 12.45 5.39
CA PHE A 376 24.56 11.15 5.50
C PHE A 376 25.54 10.10 5.02
N ARG A 377 25.84 9.09 5.85
CA ARG A 377 26.81 8.06 5.57
C ARG A 377 26.28 6.68 5.96
N TRP A 378 26.58 5.67 5.14
CA TRP A 378 26.19 4.28 5.33
C TRP A 378 27.26 3.34 4.82
N GLN A 379 27.19 2.06 5.18
CA GLN A 379 28.08 1.04 4.64
C GLN A 379 27.73 0.75 3.18
N ALA A 380 28.75 0.59 2.34
CA ALA A 380 28.56 0.26 0.94
C ALA A 380 27.93 -1.12 0.78
N VAL A 381 26.89 -1.20 -0.07
CA VAL A 381 26.24 -2.46 -0.45
C VAL A 381 26.92 -3.00 -1.69
N GLU A 382 27.28 -4.30 -1.69
CA GLU A 382 27.86 -4.98 -2.84
C GLU A 382 26.90 -4.92 -4.03
N ASP A 383 27.45 -4.73 -5.24
CA ASP A 383 26.68 -4.59 -6.49
C ASP A 383 25.74 -3.37 -6.59
N ALA A 384 25.76 -2.46 -5.63
CA ALA A 384 24.99 -1.23 -5.73
C ALA A 384 25.58 -0.27 -6.77
N ALA A 385 24.79 0.08 -7.79
CA ALA A 385 25.17 1.11 -8.76
C ALA A 385 24.83 2.52 -8.24
N PHE A 386 23.74 2.63 -7.47
CA PHE A 386 23.34 3.87 -6.81
C PHE A 386 22.43 3.60 -5.61
N TYR A 387 22.22 4.65 -4.81
CA TYR A 387 21.33 4.66 -3.66
C TYR A 387 20.27 5.75 -3.82
N LYS A 388 19.07 5.50 -3.29
CA LYS A 388 18.08 6.54 -3.03
C LYS A 388 18.09 6.83 -1.52
N LEU A 389 18.21 8.12 -1.18
CA LEU A 389 18.17 8.58 0.23
C LEU A 389 16.76 9.08 0.53
N TRP A 390 16.16 8.53 1.55
CA TRP A 390 14.81 8.83 2.01
C TRP A 390 14.83 9.50 3.38
N VAL A 391 13.85 10.37 3.61
CA VAL A 391 13.58 10.99 4.91
C VAL A 391 12.11 10.80 5.25
N THR A 392 11.84 10.47 6.49
CA THR A 392 10.50 10.26 7.03
C THR A 392 10.29 11.17 8.22
N SER A 393 9.22 11.97 8.24
CA SER A 393 8.88 12.75 9.42
C SER A 393 8.40 11.82 10.54
N VAL A 394 8.97 12.01 11.75
CA VAL A 394 8.53 11.28 12.96
C VAL A 394 7.37 12.02 13.59
N VAL A 395 6.20 11.40 13.62
CA VAL A 395 4.98 12.03 14.07
C VAL A 395 4.21 11.11 15.00
N ASP A 396 3.90 11.62 16.17
CA ASP A 396 2.94 10.98 17.08
C ASP A 396 1.52 11.09 16.52
N GLN A 397 0.88 9.95 16.27
CA GLN A 397 -0.57 9.76 16.03
C GLN A 397 -1.16 10.19 14.67
N THR A 398 -0.46 10.89 13.77
CA THR A 398 -1.05 11.36 12.50
C THR A 398 -0.49 10.69 11.24
N GLY A 399 0.37 9.70 11.40
CA GLY A 399 1.05 9.01 10.30
C GLY A 399 2.35 9.67 9.87
N SER A 400 3.27 8.89 9.32
CA SER A 400 4.56 9.35 8.81
C SER A 400 4.47 9.68 7.33
N VAL A 401 5.20 10.70 6.89
CA VAL A 401 5.36 11.02 5.47
C VAL A 401 6.80 10.77 5.06
N SER A 402 7.00 9.80 4.16
CA SER A 402 8.31 9.50 3.58
C SER A 402 8.49 10.23 2.25
N THR A 403 9.66 10.78 2.03
CA THR A 403 10.02 11.45 0.77
C THR A 403 11.43 11.10 0.35
N VAL A 404 11.67 11.03 -0.97
CA VAL A 404 13.01 10.86 -1.53
C VAL A 404 13.75 12.19 -1.44
N LEU A 405 14.75 12.25 -0.56
CA LEU A 405 15.59 13.44 -0.43
C LEU A 405 16.61 13.54 -1.58
N ARG A 406 17.16 12.37 -2.01
CA ARG A 406 18.04 12.25 -3.18
C ARG A 406 17.72 10.97 -3.96
N PRO A 407 17.31 11.08 -5.22
CA PRO A 407 16.90 9.91 -6.00
C PRO A 407 18.08 9.10 -6.53
N GLN A 408 19.28 9.68 -6.59
CA GLN A 408 20.44 8.99 -7.15
C GLN A 408 21.73 9.47 -6.48
N VAL A 409 22.34 8.61 -5.67
CA VAL A 409 23.63 8.84 -5.00
C VAL A 409 24.55 7.66 -5.35
N THR A 410 25.66 7.92 -6.01
CA THR A 410 26.59 6.85 -6.47
C THR A 410 27.67 6.50 -5.46
N ALA A 411 27.83 7.30 -4.41
CA ALA A 411 28.72 7.03 -3.27
C ALA A 411 27.91 6.54 -2.06
N ASN A 412 28.60 5.97 -1.08
CA ASN A 412 28.00 5.57 0.19
C ASN A 412 27.94 6.70 1.24
N SER A 413 28.03 7.94 0.78
CA SER A 413 27.79 9.15 1.58
C SER A 413 27.38 10.32 0.70
N ILE A 414 26.70 11.29 1.32
CA ILE A 414 26.36 12.55 0.69
C ILE A 414 26.25 13.67 1.71
N ARG A 415 26.77 14.86 1.36
CA ARG A 415 26.54 16.07 2.14
C ARG A 415 25.36 16.84 1.60
N ILE A 416 24.49 17.26 2.49
CA ILE A 416 23.26 17.99 2.18
C ILE A 416 23.26 19.30 2.95
N ASN A 417 23.07 20.41 2.20
CA ASN A 417 22.87 21.71 2.79
C ASN A 417 21.41 21.85 3.22
N LEU A 418 21.15 21.74 4.52
CA LEU A 418 19.80 21.84 5.09
C LEU A 418 19.16 23.20 4.82
N THR A 419 19.93 24.28 4.72
CA THR A 419 19.39 25.62 4.45
C THR A 419 18.66 25.66 3.09
N GLU A 420 19.19 24.98 2.11
CA GLU A 420 18.54 24.87 0.78
C GLU A 420 17.35 23.88 0.82
N GLU A 421 17.50 22.76 1.53
CA GLU A 421 16.41 21.78 1.66
C GLU A 421 15.17 22.34 2.38
N LEU A 422 15.38 23.18 3.40
CA LEU A 422 14.32 23.84 4.17
C LEU A 422 13.46 24.80 3.33
N LYS A 423 13.95 25.27 2.18
CA LYS A 423 13.21 26.15 1.27
C LYS A 423 12.25 25.37 0.37
N LYS A 424 12.46 24.07 0.18
CA LYS A 424 11.68 23.25 -0.75
C LYS A 424 10.23 23.16 -0.33
N SER A 425 9.33 23.30 -1.28
CA SER A 425 7.89 23.16 -1.05
C SER A 425 7.49 21.71 -0.76
N PRO A 426 6.42 21.48 0.01
CA PRO A 426 5.84 20.16 0.14
C PRO A 426 5.28 19.67 -1.21
N PHE A 427 5.30 18.35 -1.41
CA PHE A 427 4.98 17.72 -2.67
C PHE A 427 3.49 17.78 -3.04
N TYR A 428 2.61 17.42 -2.11
CA TYR A 428 1.14 17.40 -2.30
C TYR A 428 0.42 17.61 -0.98
N PRO A 429 -0.79 18.20 -1.00
CA PRO A 429 -1.62 18.24 0.17
C PRO A 429 -2.10 16.82 0.53
N SER A 430 -1.89 16.41 1.77
CA SER A 430 -2.47 15.20 2.32
C SER A 430 -3.41 15.57 3.45
N TYR A 431 -4.56 14.92 3.45
CA TYR A 431 -5.55 15.06 4.50
C TYR A 431 -5.54 13.74 5.29
N GLY A 432 -5.54 13.82 6.62
CA GLY A 432 -5.45 12.63 7.46
C GLY A 432 -6.56 11.62 7.16
N TYR A 433 -6.25 10.32 7.27
CA TYR A 433 -7.24 9.27 7.09
C TYR A 433 -8.37 9.44 8.12
N GLY A 434 -9.60 9.62 7.67
CA GLY A 434 -10.74 9.96 8.54
C GLY A 434 -10.75 11.40 9.07
N SER A 435 -9.81 12.25 8.67
CA SER A 435 -9.77 13.68 8.97
C SER A 435 -9.94 14.48 7.69
N GLU A 436 -10.91 15.38 7.65
CA GLU A 436 -11.06 16.32 6.54
C GLU A 436 -10.00 17.43 6.55
N LYS A 437 -9.22 17.55 7.65
CA LYS A 437 -8.23 18.61 7.83
C LYS A 437 -6.89 18.28 7.18
N LEU A 438 -6.24 19.31 6.68
CA LEU A 438 -4.90 19.26 6.11
C LEU A 438 -3.89 18.72 7.14
N ASN A 439 -2.97 17.88 6.68
CA ASN A 439 -1.89 17.38 7.51
C ASN A 439 -0.85 18.50 7.76
N PRO A 440 -0.55 18.88 9.01
CA PRO A 440 0.35 19.99 9.33
C PRO A 440 1.77 19.82 8.82
N HIS A 441 2.28 18.58 8.75
CA HIS A 441 3.65 18.29 8.26
C HIS A 441 3.90 18.86 6.88
N LEU A 442 2.93 18.70 6.00
CA LEU A 442 3.06 19.10 4.61
C LEU A 442 3.14 20.62 4.43
N LEU A 443 2.62 21.38 5.40
CA LEU A 443 2.75 22.83 5.38
C LEU A 443 4.17 23.31 5.68
N PHE A 444 4.90 22.59 6.53
CA PHE A 444 6.28 22.95 6.86
C PHE A 444 7.30 22.60 5.78
N GLY A 445 6.99 21.64 4.91
CA GLY A 445 7.87 21.15 3.84
C GLY A 445 8.34 19.73 4.09
N GLN A 446 9.26 19.23 3.24
CA GLN A 446 9.83 17.88 3.35
C GLN A 446 10.60 17.70 4.66
N ILE A 447 11.36 18.72 5.02
CA ILE A 447 12.06 18.85 6.30
C ILE A 447 11.87 20.28 6.83
N TYR A 448 11.91 20.45 8.15
CA TYR A 448 11.66 21.75 8.77
C TYR A 448 12.41 21.89 10.10
N ARG A 449 12.69 23.14 10.52
CA ARG A 449 13.36 23.44 11.78
C ARG A 449 12.54 22.99 12.97
N GLY A 450 13.21 22.39 13.96
CA GLY A 450 12.57 21.84 15.16
C GLY A 450 11.90 20.47 14.93
N GLY A 451 11.87 19.97 13.71
CA GLY A 451 11.35 18.64 13.37
C GLY A 451 12.34 17.52 13.67
N GLU A 452 11.79 16.34 13.96
CA GLU A 452 12.53 15.09 14.11
C GLU A 452 12.24 14.19 12.92
N PHE A 453 13.27 13.57 12.36
CA PHE A 453 13.19 12.80 11.12
C PHE A 453 13.95 11.48 11.27
N ALA A 454 13.33 10.42 10.75
CA ALA A 454 14.04 9.20 10.43
C ALA A 454 14.59 9.29 9.02
N TRP A 455 15.65 8.55 8.73
CA TRP A 455 16.16 8.42 7.38
C TRP A 455 16.56 6.98 7.06
N TYR A 456 16.53 6.64 5.79
CA TYR A 456 16.96 5.34 5.32
C TYR A 456 17.45 5.43 3.87
N ILE A 457 18.14 4.40 3.41
CA ILE A 457 18.54 4.26 2.02
C ILE A 457 17.96 2.99 1.41
N THR A 458 17.76 3.05 0.09
CA THR A 458 17.57 1.86 -0.74
C THR A 458 18.72 1.76 -1.72
N ALA A 459 19.34 0.59 -1.84
CA ALA A 459 20.43 0.31 -2.76
C ALA A 459 19.89 -0.32 -4.04
N HIS A 460 20.34 0.14 -5.19
CA HIS A 460 19.86 -0.29 -6.50
C HIS A 460 21.02 -0.74 -7.39
N ASP A 461 20.81 -1.80 -8.18
CA ASP A 461 21.76 -2.24 -9.20
C ASP A 461 21.69 -1.35 -10.47
N ALA A 462 22.52 -1.67 -11.47
CA ALA A 462 22.60 -0.91 -12.70
C ALA A 462 21.30 -0.94 -13.55
N SER A 463 20.40 -1.89 -13.30
CA SER A 463 19.08 -1.97 -13.94
C SER A 463 18.01 -1.14 -13.21
N GLY A 464 18.34 -0.57 -12.05
CA GLY A 464 17.40 0.15 -11.18
C GLY A 464 16.65 -0.74 -10.18
N ARG A 465 16.88 -2.05 -10.19
CA ARG A 465 16.27 -2.99 -9.25
C ARG A 465 16.80 -2.76 -7.84
N LYS A 466 15.90 -2.72 -6.84
CA LYS A 466 16.28 -2.64 -5.44
C LYS A 466 16.94 -3.95 -4.95
N ILE A 467 18.19 -3.88 -4.54
CA ILE A 467 18.98 -5.03 -4.08
C ILE A 467 19.14 -5.08 -2.57
N SER A 468 19.03 -3.93 -1.86
CA SER A 468 19.01 -3.86 -0.40
C SER A 468 18.36 -2.57 0.07
N ALA A 469 18.09 -2.46 1.36
CA ALA A 469 17.62 -1.26 2.04
C ALA A 469 18.17 -1.23 3.47
N SER A 470 18.20 -0.06 4.10
CA SER A 470 18.60 0.07 5.50
C SER A 470 17.43 -0.05 6.49
N ASN A 471 16.19 0.06 6.02
CA ASN A 471 14.98 -0.11 6.82
C ASN A 471 14.47 -1.55 6.75
N GLY A 472 15.31 -2.51 7.18
CA GLY A 472 14.91 -3.91 7.25
C GLY A 472 13.69 -4.14 8.16
N TYR A 473 13.20 -5.37 8.15
CA TYR A 473 12.02 -5.74 8.91
C TYR A 473 12.38 -5.99 10.37
N GLY A 474 11.69 -5.27 11.30
CA GLY A 474 11.70 -5.56 12.71
C GLY A 474 13.05 -5.50 13.42
N ALA A 475 14.03 -4.79 12.84
CA ALA A 475 15.34 -4.67 13.48
C ALA A 475 15.20 -3.96 14.83
N THR A 476 15.55 -4.67 15.90
CA THR A 476 15.66 -4.06 17.24
C THR A 476 17.01 -3.37 17.30
N VAL A 477 17.01 -2.05 17.31
CA VAL A 477 18.21 -1.23 17.48
C VAL A 477 18.14 -0.47 18.82
N SER A 478 19.28 -0.17 19.40
CA SER A 478 19.34 0.69 20.58
C SER A 478 18.90 2.12 20.25
N GLU A 479 18.50 2.90 21.24
CA GLU A 479 18.07 4.28 21.01
C GLU A 479 19.18 5.14 20.39
N GLU A 480 20.44 4.81 20.71
CA GLU A 480 21.63 5.49 20.17
C GLU A 480 21.89 5.13 18.69
N GLU A 481 21.39 4.01 18.21
CA GLU A 481 21.57 3.52 16.83
C GLU A 481 20.38 3.85 15.94
N LEU A 482 19.29 4.39 16.49
CA LEU A 482 18.15 4.79 15.69
C LEU A 482 18.56 5.79 14.61
N PRO A 483 18.14 5.62 13.35
CA PRO A 483 18.46 6.52 12.24
C PRO A 483 17.62 7.80 12.34
N LEU A 484 17.69 8.46 13.50
CA LEU A 484 16.95 9.67 13.83
C LEU A 484 17.89 10.88 13.90
N PHE A 485 17.43 12.00 13.40
CA PHE A 485 18.08 13.30 13.59
C PHE A 485 17.03 14.39 13.81
N LYS A 486 17.43 15.44 14.50
CA LYS A 486 16.59 16.61 14.75
C LYS A 486 17.22 17.83 14.09
N ILE A 487 16.44 18.59 13.34
CA ILE A 487 16.92 19.85 12.77
C ILE A 487 16.81 20.95 13.81
N LYS A 488 17.94 21.62 14.09
CA LYS A 488 18.02 22.71 15.06
C LYS A 488 17.04 23.82 14.76
N GLY A 489 16.32 24.25 15.79
CA GLY A 489 15.35 25.34 15.72
C GLY A 489 14.12 25.07 16.57
N GLU A 490 13.25 26.03 16.64
CA GLU A 490 11.99 25.95 17.39
C GLU A 490 10.83 26.42 16.53
N PHE A 491 9.67 25.86 16.78
CA PHE A 491 8.41 26.35 16.22
C PHE A 491 8.07 27.71 16.81
N SER A 492 7.69 28.65 15.95
CA SER A 492 7.05 29.90 16.37
C SER A 492 5.71 29.62 17.10
N PRO A 493 5.15 30.59 17.83
CA PRO A 493 3.80 30.44 18.38
C PRO A 493 2.74 30.11 17.31
N ALA A 494 2.86 30.65 16.11
CA ALA A 494 1.95 30.37 14.99
C ALA A 494 2.16 28.95 14.43
N ASP A 495 3.40 28.47 14.33
CA ASP A 495 3.73 27.11 13.90
C ASP A 495 3.13 26.06 14.86
N ARG A 496 3.17 26.31 16.17
CA ARG A 496 2.54 25.42 17.16
C ARG A 496 1.03 25.32 16.98
N LEU A 497 0.37 26.41 16.55
CA LEU A 497 -1.06 26.37 16.21
C LEU A 497 -1.32 25.55 14.94
N VAL A 498 -0.46 25.65 13.93
CA VAL A 498 -0.50 24.76 12.74
C VAL A 498 -0.37 23.31 13.16
N TRP A 499 0.62 23.01 14.02
CA TRP A 499 0.85 21.66 14.53
C TRP A 499 -0.35 21.10 15.29
N ALA A 500 -1.04 21.96 16.06
CA ALA A 500 -2.27 21.62 16.76
C ALA A 500 -3.50 21.58 15.84
N GLN A 501 -3.35 21.78 14.53
CA GLN A 501 -4.44 21.89 13.54
C GLN A 501 -5.46 23.00 13.87
N GLU A 502 -5.01 24.06 14.54
CA GLU A 502 -5.80 25.27 14.85
C GLU A 502 -5.55 26.36 13.77
N TYR A 503 -5.82 25.99 12.51
CA TYR A 503 -5.42 26.77 11.32
C TYR A 503 -5.94 28.21 11.30
N GLU A 504 -7.19 28.45 11.69
CA GLU A 504 -7.77 29.79 11.70
C GLU A 504 -7.01 30.71 12.70
N ARG A 505 -6.61 30.15 13.84
CA ARG A 505 -5.77 30.85 14.82
C ARG A 505 -4.35 31.06 14.33
N ALA A 506 -3.81 30.08 13.62
CA ALA A 506 -2.49 30.16 13.01
C ALA A 506 -2.44 31.27 11.94
N ILE A 507 -3.45 31.34 11.05
CA ILE A 507 -3.59 32.41 10.06
C ILE A 507 -3.56 33.79 10.76
N ALA A 508 -4.42 33.98 11.77
CA ALA A 508 -4.47 35.24 12.50
C ALA A 508 -3.12 35.60 13.18
N ALA A 509 -2.38 34.60 13.68
CA ALA A 509 -1.07 34.80 14.29
C ALA A 509 -0.01 35.18 13.25
N TYR A 510 0.03 34.54 12.09
CA TYR A 510 0.93 34.90 10.99
C TYR A 510 0.60 36.30 10.41
N GLU A 511 -0.68 36.62 10.24
CA GLU A 511 -1.09 37.98 9.83
C GLU A 511 -0.68 39.06 10.84
N ALA A 512 -0.75 38.73 12.14
CA ALA A 512 -0.25 39.64 13.17
C ALA A 512 1.28 39.79 13.12
N SER A 513 2.02 38.73 12.81
CA SER A 513 3.46 38.80 12.55
C SER A 513 3.76 39.74 11.38
N LEU A 514 3.02 39.61 10.27
CA LEU A 514 3.19 40.45 9.07
C LEU A 514 2.82 41.93 9.31
N LYS A 515 1.92 42.24 10.27
CA LYS A 515 1.66 43.64 10.66
C LYS A 515 2.85 44.26 11.36
N ASN A 516 3.61 43.49 12.15
CA ASN A 516 4.79 43.92 12.85
C ASN A 516 6.04 43.88 11.96
N ASN A 517 6.17 42.88 11.14
CA ASN A 517 7.25 42.67 10.17
C ASN A 517 6.68 42.27 8.81
N PRO A 518 6.40 43.20 7.89
CA PRO A 518 5.85 42.90 6.57
C PRO A 518 6.76 42.03 5.68
N GLN A 519 8.05 41.90 6.05
CA GLN A 519 9.07 41.12 5.34
C GLN A 519 9.33 39.75 6.01
N ASP A 520 8.45 39.29 6.91
CA ASP A 520 8.55 37.96 7.51
C ASP A 520 8.28 36.89 6.44
N SER A 521 9.37 36.37 5.81
CA SER A 521 9.28 35.37 4.74
C SER A 521 8.64 34.04 5.22
N HIS A 522 8.88 33.66 6.49
CA HIS A 522 8.27 32.47 7.06
C HIS A 522 6.75 32.62 7.17
N ALA A 523 6.27 33.73 7.72
CA ALA A 523 4.84 33.99 7.83
C ALA A 523 4.17 34.07 6.43
N LEU A 524 4.87 34.66 5.45
CA LEU A 524 4.37 34.74 4.07
C LEU A 524 4.23 33.36 3.43
N VAL A 525 5.25 32.49 3.54
CA VAL A 525 5.20 31.15 2.95
C VAL A 525 4.15 30.27 3.62
N MET A 526 4.00 30.36 4.95
CA MET A 526 2.98 29.57 5.67
C MET A 526 1.56 29.98 5.31
N LEU A 527 1.28 31.27 5.23
CA LEU A 527 -0.03 31.78 4.77
C LEU A 527 -0.29 31.38 3.30
N ALA A 528 0.70 31.52 2.44
CA ALA A 528 0.58 31.11 1.05
C ALA A 528 0.23 29.62 0.94
N ARG A 529 0.92 28.74 1.65
CA ARG A 529 0.67 27.29 1.65
C ARG A 529 -0.69 26.93 2.23
N ILE A 530 -1.10 27.52 3.38
CA ILE A 530 -2.41 27.27 3.98
C ILE A 530 -3.54 27.64 3.01
N HIS A 531 -3.42 28.76 2.30
CA HIS A 531 -4.45 29.15 1.32
C HIS A 531 -4.34 28.37 0.02
N HIS A 532 -3.15 27.98 -0.42
CA HIS A 532 -2.94 27.18 -1.63
C HIS A 532 -3.60 25.81 -1.50
N PHE A 533 -3.42 25.12 -0.37
CA PHE A 533 -3.94 23.77 -0.14
C PHE A 533 -5.35 23.77 0.44
N GLY A 534 -5.71 24.79 1.22
CA GLY A 534 -6.95 24.85 1.99
C GLY A 534 -6.84 24.11 3.33
N ILE A 535 -7.61 24.54 4.32
CA ILE A 535 -7.64 23.91 5.66
C ILE A 535 -8.31 22.54 5.59
N ARG A 536 -9.29 22.39 4.69
CA ARG A 536 -9.97 21.13 4.38
C ARG A 536 -9.93 20.90 2.86
N ARG A 537 -10.21 19.66 2.48
CA ARG A 537 -10.30 19.30 1.08
C ARG A 537 -11.36 20.19 0.40
N GLY A 538 -11.00 20.80 -0.73
CA GLY A 538 -11.88 21.69 -1.50
C GLY A 538 -11.97 23.14 -1.00
N GLU A 539 -11.33 23.51 0.11
CA GLU A 539 -11.32 24.87 0.66
C GLU A 539 -10.11 25.73 0.25
N ALA A 540 -9.39 25.32 -0.81
CA ALA A 540 -8.28 26.09 -1.35
C ALA A 540 -8.72 27.49 -1.77
N LYS A 541 -7.86 28.49 -1.51
CA LYS A 541 -8.07 29.91 -1.84
C LYS A 541 -6.92 30.42 -2.69
N PRO A 542 -6.85 30.00 -3.96
CA PRO A 542 -5.68 30.28 -4.79
C PRO A 542 -5.45 31.78 -5.03
N ALA A 543 -6.49 32.64 -5.00
CA ALA A 543 -6.32 34.07 -5.14
C ALA A 543 -5.56 34.70 -3.96
N GLU A 544 -5.90 34.30 -2.73
CA GLU A 544 -5.20 34.72 -1.50
C GLU A 544 -3.79 34.16 -1.47
N ALA A 545 -3.62 32.88 -1.83
CA ALA A 545 -2.30 32.24 -1.94
C ALA A 545 -1.38 33.01 -2.90
N ALA A 546 -1.87 33.39 -4.10
CA ALA A 546 -1.11 34.20 -5.06
C ALA A 546 -0.61 35.49 -4.44
N GLY A 547 -1.48 36.23 -3.74
CA GLY A 547 -1.09 37.49 -3.08
C GLY A 547 0.03 37.31 -2.05
N TYR A 548 0.05 36.21 -1.28
CA TYR A 548 1.13 35.94 -0.35
C TYR A 548 2.41 35.48 -1.04
N TYR A 549 2.34 34.65 -2.10
CA TYR A 549 3.52 34.25 -2.86
C TYR A 549 4.12 35.44 -3.63
N GLU A 550 3.32 36.35 -4.24
CA GLU A 550 3.79 37.54 -4.89
C GLU A 550 4.56 38.46 -3.92
N ARG A 551 4.05 38.58 -2.67
CA ARG A 551 4.76 39.30 -1.60
C ARG A 551 6.03 38.58 -1.18
N LEU A 552 6.00 37.26 -1.08
CA LEU A 552 7.17 36.44 -0.75
C LEU A 552 8.29 36.63 -1.75
N LEU A 553 8.01 36.63 -3.06
CA LEU A 553 9.01 36.84 -4.10
C LEU A 553 9.70 38.22 -4.01
N ASN A 554 9.02 39.23 -3.45
CA ASN A 554 9.66 40.53 -3.20
C ASN A 554 10.61 40.55 -1.99
N VAL A 555 10.54 39.54 -1.13
CA VAL A 555 11.34 39.43 0.09
C VAL A 555 12.41 38.36 -0.04
N ASP A 556 12.03 37.19 -0.56
CA ASP A 556 12.86 36.00 -0.71
C ASP A 556 12.50 35.29 -2.02
N ASP A 557 13.14 35.73 -3.10
CA ASP A 557 12.91 35.23 -4.46
C ASP A 557 13.65 33.91 -4.66
N THR A 558 12.98 32.81 -4.30
CA THR A 558 13.51 31.46 -4.47
C THR A 558 12.87 30.72 -5.65
N PRO A 559 13.58 29.76 -6.28
CA PRO A 559 13.00 28.92 -7.32
C PRO A 559 11.74 28.18 -6.86
N GLU A 560 11.70 27.74 -5.59
CA GLU A 560 10.58 27.04 -4.98
C GLU A 560 9.35 27.94 -4.84
N ALA A 561 9.54 29.19 -4.42
CA ALA A 561 8.46 30.16 -4.33
C ALA A 561 7.89 30.51 -5.72
N ARG A 562 8.76 30.63 -6.75
CA ARG A 562 8.33 30.83 -8.15
C ARG A 562 7.54 29.63 -8.66
N LYS A 563 8.00 28.39 -8.38
CA LYS A 563 7.29 27.17 -8.77
C LYS A 563 5.89 27.13 -8.14
N ALA A 564 5.79 27.36 -6.81
CA ALA A 564 4.52 27.37 -6.11
C ALA A 564 3.56 28.47 -6.61
N LEU A 565 4.07 29.68 -6.93
CA LEU A 565 3.26 30.72 -7.52
C LEU A 565 2.78 30.34 -8.94
N ALA A 566 3.62 29.70 -9.75
CA ALA A 566 3.23 29.21 -11.06
C ALA A 566 2.10 28.18 -10.98
N GLU A 567 2.16 27.27 -10.04
CA GLU A 567 1.10 26.28 -9.76
C GLU A 567 -0.23 26.99 -9.40
N VAL A 568 -0.16 27.99 -8.51
CA VAL A 568 -1.33 28.80 -8.13
C VAL A 568 -1.88 29.59 -9.33
N TYR A 569 -1.02 30.17 -10.16
CA TYR A 569 -1.47 30.88 -11.37
C TYR A 569 -2.13 29.91 -12.37
N ALA A 570 -1.64 28.70 -12.53
CA ALA A 570 -2.27 27.67 -13.35
C ALA A 570 -3.67 27.32 -12.82
N GLN A 571 -3.85 27.16 -11.50
CA GLN A 571 -5.15 26.95 -10.87
C GLN A 571 -6.12 28.12 -11.12
N LEU A 572 -5.62 29.36 -11.13
CA LEU A 572 -6.38 30.58 -11.45
C LEU A 572 -6.62 30.78 -12.94
N LYS A 573 -6.18 29.84 -13.82
CA LYS A 573 -6.21 29.97 -15.28
C LYS A 573 -5.41 31.18 -15.81
N ARG A 574 -4.47 31.70 -15.02
CA ARG A 574 -3.48 32.71 -15.41
C ARG A 574 -2.31 32.03 -16.14
N ASN A 575 -2.64 31.31 -17.20
CA ASN A 575 -1.72 30.37 -17.86
C ASN A 575 -0.46 31.02 -18.45
N GLN A 576 -0.55 32.26 -18.96
CA GLN A 576 0.60 32.94 -19.49
C GLN A 576 1.62 33.31 -18.40
N GLU A 577 1.15 33.78 -17.27
CA GLU A 577 1.98 34.12 -16.11
C GLU A 577 2.60 32.87 -15.47
N ALA A 578 1.83 31.78 -15.37
CA ALA A 578 2.35 30.47 -14.95
C ALA A 578 3.47 29.99 -15.89
N TYR A 579 3.25 30.10 -17.20
CA TYR A 579 4.23 29.72 -18.20
C TYR A 579 5.55 30.49 -18.04
N GLU A 580 5.50 31.83 -17.88
CA GLU A 580 6.67 32.67 -17.71
C GLU A 580 7.49 32.29 -16.45
N LEU A 581 6.82 32.02 -15.35
CA LEU A 581 7.48 31.56 -14.13
C LEU A 581 8.13 30.18 -14.30
N TYR A 582 7.41 29.21 -14.86
CA TYR A 582 7.99 27.88 -15.12
C TYR A 582 9.17 27.97 -16.11
N GLN A 583 9.06 28.77 -17.17
CA GLN A 583 10.16 28.95 -18.11
C GLN A 583 11.41 29.54 -17.44
N SER A 584 11.23 30.45 -16.46
CA SER A 584 12.34 31.03 -15.71
C SER A 584 13.10 30.03 -14.85
N LEU A 585 12.48 28.89 -14.56
CA LEU A 585 13.04 27.83 -13.73
C LEU A 585 13.77 26.74 -14.53
N LEU A 586 13.57 26.70 -15.85
CA LEU A 586 14.29 25.76 -16.71
C LEU A 586 15.80 26.04 -16.64
N GLY A 587 16.60 24.99 -16.43
CA GLY A 587 18.04 25.10 -16.24
C GLY A 587 18.49 25.42 -14.81
N THR A 588 17.58 25.55 -13.88
CA THR A 588 17.89 25.59 -12.44
C THR A 588 17.75 24.20 -11.80
N PRO A 589 18.27 23.95 -10.60
CA PRO A 589 18.05 22.70 -9.89
C PRO A 589 16.57 22.39 -9.57
N ALA A 590 15.68 23.38 -9.66
CA ALA A 590 14.24 23.22 -9.49
C ALA A 590 13.54 22.66 -10.75
N ALA A 591 14.24 22.49 -11.86
CA ALA A 591 13.72 21.91 -13.10
C ALA A 591 13.65 20.37 -12.99
N ASP A 592 12.85 19.89 -12.04
CA ASP A 592 12.54 18.48 -11.86
C ASP A 592 11.46 18.00 -12.85
N TRP A 593 11.19 16.69 -12.84
CA TRP A 593 10.16 16.11 -13.71
C TRP A 593 8.77 16.71 -13.47
N GLN A 594 8.45 17.14 -12.26
CA GLN A 594 7.15 17.74 -11.92
C GLN A 594 7.00 19.11 -12.56
N LEU A 595 8.05 19.95 -12.52
CA LEU A 595 8.04 21.24 -13.20
C LEU A 595 7.80 21.06 -14.70
N HIS A 596 8.47 20.09 -15.33
CA HIS A 596 8.26 19.80 -16.74
C HIS A 596 6.83 19.30 -17.01
N TYR A 597 6.27 18.49 -16.12
CA TYR A 597 4.90 17.99 -16.24
C TYR A 597 3.87 19.12 -16.12
N GLU A 598 3.96 19.96 -15.09
CA GLU A 598 3.05 21.10 -14.90
C GLU A 598 3.19 22.13 -16.04
N LEU A 599 4.41 22.39 -16.48
CA LEU A 599 4.64 23.26 -17.63
C LEU A 599 4.02 22.69 -18.92
N ALA A 600 4.06 21.38 -19.14
CA ALA A 600 3.38 20.76 -20.28
C ALA A 600 1.86 20.96 -20.23
N LYS A 601 1.24 20.86 -19.05
CA LYS A 601 -0.19 21.17 -18.85
C LYS A 601 -0.51 22.61 -19.24
N VAL A 602 0.32 23.55 -18.78
CA VAL A 602 0.16 24.98 -19.10
C VAL A 602 0.39 25.25 -20.60
N GLU A 603 1.37 24.63 -21.24
CA GLU A 603 1.61 24.73 -22.70
C GLU A 603 0.38 24.24 -23.49
N TYR A 604 -0.24 23.12 -23.06
CA TYR A 604 -1.49 22.65 -23.67
C TYR A 604 -2.62 23.66 -23.51
N GLN A 605 -2.82 24.22 -22.33
CA GLN A 605 -3.86 25.24 -22.08
C GLN A 605 -3.64 26.53 -22.84
N LEU A 606 -2.40 26.83 -23.19
CA LEU A 606 -2.03 27.95 -24.07
C LEU A 606 -2.18 27.66 -25.59
N GLY A 607 -2.73 26.49 -25.94
CA GLY A 607 -2.90 26.06 -27.33
C GLY A 607 -1.60 25.62 -28.00
N ARG A 608 -0.62 25.14 -27.25
CA ARG A 608 0.68 24.65 -27.70
C ARG A 608 0.85 23.13 -27.51
N PRO A 609 -0.03 22.30 -28.05
CA PRO A 609 -0.08 20.87 -27.71
C PRO A 609 1.17 20.10 -28.14
N SER A 610 1.78 20.45 -29.28
CA SER A 610 3.01 19.78 -29.71
C SER A 610 4.22 20.09 -28.83
N ALA A 611 4.30 21.30 -28.26
CA ALA A 611 5.33 21.65 -27.28
C ALA A 611 5.12 20.89 -26.00
N ALA A 612 3.86 20.80 -25.51
CA ALA A 612 3.46 20.02 -24.35
C ALA A 612 3.86 18.54 -24.51
N LEU A 613 3.56 17.92 -25.65
CA LEU A 613 3.92 16.53 -25.93
C LEU A 613 5.44 16.30 -25.94
N THR A 614 6.19 17.21 -26.57
CA THR A 614 7.66 17.13 -26.56
C THR A 614 8.22 17.20 -25.14
N ARG A 615 7.64 18.06 -24.30
CA ARG A 615 8.04 18.21 -22.89
C ARG A 615 7.70 16.97 -22.07
N LEU A 616 6.52 16.37 -22.28
CA LEU A 616 6.14 15.14 -21.62
C LEU A 616 7.08 13.97 -21.96
N LYS A 617 7.58 13.90 -23.20
CA LYS A 617 8.61 12.91 -23.57
C LYS A 617 9.90 13.09 -22.78
N GLN A 618 10.30 14.32 -22.49
CA GLN A 618 11.44 14.61 -21.62
C GLN A 618 11.14 14.22 -20.16
N THR A 619 9.91 14.46 -19.71
CA THR A 619 9.48 14.16 -18.34
C THR A 619 9.56 12.65 -18.03
N VAL A 620 9.15 11.79 -18.97
CA VAL A 620 9.24 10.32 -18.82
C VAL A 620 10.66 9.86 -18.52
N THR A 621 11.66 10.44 -19.21
CA THR A 621 13.06 10.10 -19.00
C THR A 621 13.57 10.53 -17.61
N MET A 622 12.97 11.56 -17.02
CA MET A 622 13.35 12.09 -15.70
C MET A 622 12.65 11.41 -14.53
N ALA A 623 11.43 10.92 -14.74
CA ALA A 623 10.52 10.45 -13.69
C ALA A 623 10.53 8.94 -13.44
N ASP A 624 11.35 8.16 -14.15
CA ASP A 624 11.30 6.68 -14.14
C ASP A 624 9.89 6.08 -14.40
N GLY A 625 8.99 6.85 -15.01
CA GLY A 625 7.63 6.41 -15.37
C GLY A 625 6.59 6.36 -14.27
N GLU A 626 7.00 6.37 -13.00
CA GLU A 626 6.13 6.06 -11.84
C GLU A 626 4.94 7.03 -11.62
N TYR A 627 5.01 8.27 -12.12
CA TYR A 627 4.04 9.32 -11.74
C TYR A 627 3.30 9.97 -12.91
N LEU A 628 3.57 9.56 -14.13
CA LEU A 628 3.05 10.28 -15.32
C LEU A 628 1.63 9.88 -15.70
N ARG A 629 1.07 8.87 -15.07
CA ARG A 629 -0.29 8.40 -15.30
C ARG A 629 -0.75 8.52 -16.76
N VAL A 630 -2.05 8.74 -16.94
CA VAL A 630 -2.73 8.72 -18.25
C VAL A 630 -2.54 10.00 -19.09
N TYR A 631 -2.07 11.10 -18.48
CA TYR A 631 -2.01 12.41 -19.15
C TYR A 631 -1.22 12.42 -20.47
N PRO A 632 0.01 11.86 -20.57
CA PRO A 632 0.75 11.83 -21.83
C PRO A 632 0.07 11.01 -22.91
N VAL A 633 -0.55 9.89 -22.54
CA VAL A 633 -1.32 9.05 -23.47
C VAL A 633 -2.49 9.82 -24.04
N ALA A 634 -3.24 10.49 -23.16
CA ALA A 634 -4.38 11.31 -23.52
C ALA A 634 -4.03 12.44 -24.49
N LEU A 635 -3.00 13.22 -24.17
CA LEU A 635 -2.57 14.32 -25.00
C LEU A 635 -2.14 13.83 -26.38
N SER A 636 -1.43 12.71 -26.45
CA SER A 636 -1.01 12.11 -27.73
C SER A 636 -2.20 11.74 -28.59
N LEU A 637 -3.24 11.11 -28.02
CA LEU A 637 -4.47 10.75 -28.72
C LEU A 637 -5.23 11.97 -29.21
N LEU A 638 -5.30 13.04 -28.41
CA LEU A 638 -5.92 14.30 -28.81
C LEU A 638 -5.22 14.97 -29.99
N LEU A 639 -3.94 14.73 -30.13
CA LEU A 639 -3.14 15.21 -31.28
C LEU A 639 -3.20 14.28 -32.49
N GLY A 640 -3.87 13.12 -32.37
CA GLY A 640 -3.87 12.09 -33.40
C GLY A 640 -2.53 11.35 -33.53
N ASP A 641 -1.64 11.48 -32.52
CA ASP A 641 -0.33 10.83 -32.50
C ASP A 641 -0.42 9.50 -31.74
N VAL A 642 -0.94 8.46 -32.42
CA VAL A 642 -1.14 7.12 -31.86
C VAL A 642 0.20 6.48 -31.50
N ASP A 643 1.26 6.70 -32.26
CA ASP A 643 2.59 6.16 -31.99
C ASP A 643 3.15 6.69 -30.65
N SER A 644 3.00 7.99 -30.41
CA SER A 644 3.37 8.58 -29.12
C SER A 644 2.49 8.05 -27.99
N ALA A 645 1.19 7.86 -28.20
CA ALA A 645 0.29 7.29 -27.20
C ALA A 645 0.69 5.87 -26.81
N LEU A 646 1.00 5.02 -27.78
CA LEU A 646 1.51 3.66 -27.58
C LEU A 646 2.84 3.67 -26.82
N TRP A 647 3.77 4.57 -27.22
CA TRP A 647 5.05 4.68 -26.54
C TRP A 647 4.89 5.10 -25.08
N PHE A 648 4.05 6.10 -24.78
CA PHE A 648 3.78 6.51 -23.40
C PHE A 648 3.10 5.41 -22.58
N ALA A 649 2.14 4.69 -23.18
CA ALA A 649 1.47 3.59 -22.50
C ALA A 649 2.44 2.45 -22.09
N GLN A 650 3.57 2.30 -22.77
CA GLN A 650 4.62 1.35 -22.40
C GLN A 650 5.55 1.86 -21.28
N GLN A 651 5.56 3.16 -21.01
CA GLN A 651 6.45 3.82 -20.05
C GLN A 651 5.77 4.21 -18.74
N VAL A 652 4.44 4.24 -18.71
CA VAL A 652 3.68 4.69 -17.52
C VAL A 652 3.17 3.50 -16.72
N ASP A 653 2.95 3.72 -15.45
CA ASP A 653 2.32 2.75 -14.58
C ASP A 653 0.89 2.45 -15.08
N GLU A 654 0.43 1.20 -14.96
CA GLU A 654 -0.82 0.71 -15.56
C GLU A 654 -0.88 0.78 -17.11
N GLY A 655 0.25 0.95 -17.80
CA GLY A 655 0.31 1.14 -19.26
C GLY A 655 -0.31 -0.01 -20.06
N GLU A 656 -0.30 -1.24 -19.58
CA GLU A 656 -0.94 -2.39 -20.25
C GLU A 656 -2.45 -2.19 -20.42
N ARG A 657 -3.13 -1.56 -19.46
CA ARG A 657 -4.55 -1.20 -19.55
C ARG A 657 -4.81 -0.24 -20.71
N TYR A 658 -3.92 0.75 -20.87
CA TYR A 658 -4.03 1.72 -21.98
C TYR A 658 -3.67 1.09 -23.33
N LEU A 659 -2.73 0.15 -23.38
CA LEU A 659 -2.38 -0.56 -24.62
C LEU A 659 -3.56 -1.32 -25.22
N SER A 660 -4.37 -2.00 -24.40
CA SER A 660 -5.58 -2.68 -24.88
C SER A 660 -6.62 -1.71 -25.43
N LEU A 661 -6.83 -0.58 -24.76
CA LEU A 661 -7.70 0.51 -25.22
C LEU A 661 -7.21 1.16 -26.51
N LEU A 662 -5.90 1.37 -26.64
CA LEU A 662 -5.29 1.93 -27.84
C LEU A 662 -5.41 0.98 -29.06
N LYS A 663 -5.23 -0.31 -28.86
CA LYS A 663 -5.46 -1.31 -29.92
C LYS A 663 -6.90 -1.35 -30.37
N ALA A 664 -7.86 -1.22 -29.44
CA ALA A 664 -9.27 -1.11 -29.77
C ALA A 664 -9.60 0.21 -30.50
N TYR A 665 -8.94 1.30 -30.15
CA TYR A 665 -9.04 2.59 -30.82
C TYR A 665 -8.51 2.54 -32.25
N GLU A 666 -7.34 1.96 -32.48
CA GLU A 666 -6.75 1.75 -33.82
C GLU A 666 -7.64 0.90 -34.72
N ALA A 667 -8.22 -0.18 -34.17
CA ALA A 667 -9.09 -1.08 -34.92
C ALA A 667 -10.43 -0.49 -35.32
N ALA A 668 -10.87 0.61 -34.69
CA ALA A 668 -12.23 1.16 -34.83
C ALA A 668 -12.35 2.42 -35.72
N GLU A 669 -11.27 2.95 -36.30
CA GLU A 669 -11.23 4.21 -37.07
C GLU A 669 -11.94 5.39 -36.39
N TYR A 670 -11.61 5.66 -35.15
CA TYR A 670 -12.32 6.65 -34.31
C TYR A 670 -12.02 8.10 -34.66
N THR A 671 -13.08 8.89 -34.85
CA THR A 671 -13.03 10.35 -34.88
C THR A 671 -13.78 10.94 -33.70
N SER A 672 -13.21 11.92 -33.00
CA SER A 672 -13.89 12.65 -31.91
C SER A 672 -15.22 13.26 -32.37
N SER A 673 -16.22 13.28 -31.47
CA SER A 673 -17.52 13.92 -31.74
C SER A 673 -17.42 15.43 -31.44
N PRO A 674 -17.48 16.34 -32.41
CA PRO A 674 -17.46 17.78 -32.16
C PRO A 674 -18.59 18.25 -31.23
N ALA A 675 -19.71 17.54 -31.18
CA ALA A 675 -20.82 17.84 -30.29
C ALA A 675 -20.49 17.57 -28.81
N VAL A 676 -19.75 16.50 -28.52
CA VAL A 676 -19.28 16.18 -27.16
C VAL A 676 -18.22 17.19 -26.71
N GLU A 677 -17.25 17.51 -27.56
CA GLU A 677 -16.25 18.55 -27.28
C GLU A 677 -16.90 19.90 -26.96
N GLN A 678 -17.93 20.28 -27.72
CA GLN A 678 -18.61 21.55 -27.51
C GLN A 678 -19.39 21.55 -26.19
N ALA A 679 -20.15 20.48 -25.88
CA ALA A 679 -20.90 20.36 -24.63
C ALA A 679 -19.96 20.43 -23.41
N ILE A 680 -18.78 19.83 -23.49
CA ILE A 680 -17.77 19.92 -22.43
C ILE A 680 -17.21 21.33 -22.29
N LYS A 681 -16.82 21.97 -23.39
CA LYS A 681 -16.32 23.36 -23.39
C LYS A 681 -17.33 24.37 -22.84
N THR A 682 -18.63 24.10 -23.02
CA THR A 682 -19.72 24.96 -22.51
C THR A 682 -20.14 24.59 -21.08
N GLY A 683 -19.62 23.53 -20.47
CA GLY A 683 -19.99 23.05 -19.15
C GLY A 683 -21.32 22.30 -19.11
N GLU A 684 -21.84 21.87 -20.25
CA GLU A 684 -23.09 21.10 -20.37
C GLU A 684 -22.82 19.61 -20.20
N PHE A 685 -22.30 19.21 -19.04
CA PHE A 685 -21.80 17.87 -18.78
C PHE A 685 -22.85 16.76 -18.86
N VAL A 686 -24.12 17.05 -18.48
CA VAL A 686 -25.23 16.09 -18.62
C VAL A 686 -25.46 15.75 -20.10
N GLN A 687 -25.47 16.76 -20.96
CA GLN A 687 -25.61 16.60 -22.40
C GLN A 687 -24.40 15.88 -23.00
N ALA A 688 -23.19 16.19 -22.53
CA ALA A 688 -21.99 15.44 -22.91
C ALA A 688 -22.11 13.97 -22.54
N GLY A 689 -22.58 13.66 -21.33
CA GLY A 689 -22.85 12.31 -20.87
C GLY A 689 -23.87 11.57 -21.75
N GLU A 690 -25.02 12.18 -22.07
CA GLU A 690 -26.03 11.60 -22.95
C GLU A 690 -25.51 11.31 -24.37
N LEU A 691 -24.67 12.18 -24.91
CA LEU A 691 -24.01 11.99 -26.21
C LEU A 691 -22.97 10.86 -26.17
N LEU A 692 -22.30 10.69 -25.04
CA LEU A 692 -21.26 9.68 -24.83
C LEU A 692 -21.83 8.27 -24.60
N THR A 693 -23.01 8.12 -23.97
CA THR A 693 -23.69 6.82 -23.82
C THR A 693 -23.97 6.13 -25.15
N GLN A 694 -24.04 6.92 -26.23
CA GLN A 694 -24.20 6.38 -27.58
C GLN A 694 -22.90 5.92 -28.22
N LYS A 695 -21.73 6.30 -27.64
CA LYS A 695 -20.39 5.99 -28.16
C LYS A 695 -19.36 5.84 -27.02
N PRO A 696 -19.25 4.66 -26.44
CA PRO A 696 -18.42 4.42 -25.22
C PRO A 696 -16.94 4.80 -25.36
N HIS A 697 -16.39 4.81 -26.56
CA HIS A 697 -14.98 5.13 -26.79
C HIS A 697 -14.70 6.64 -26.88
N ASP A 698 -15.65 7.45 -27.31
CA ASP A 698 -15.58 8.91 -27.23
C ASP A 698 -15.52 9.37 -25.75
N LEU A 699 -16.07 8.58 -24.84
CA LEU A 699 -16.04 8.79 -23.42
C LEU A 699 -14.62 8.82 -22.84
N PHE A 700 -13.81 7.82 -23.18
CA PHE A 700 -12.42 7.73 -22.71
C PHE A 700 -11.63 9.00 -23.10
N LEU A 701 -11.69 9.39 -24.36
CA LEU A 701 -11.04 10.61 -24.85
C LEU A 701 -11.52 11.87 -24.15
N GLN A 702 -12.80 11.97 -23.86
CA GLN A 702 -13.39 13.14 -23.24
C GLN A 702 -13.11 13.22 -21.73
N THR A 703 -13.09 12.09 -21.04
CA THR A 703 -12.64 12.02 -19.63
C THR A 703 -11.19 12.44 -19.51
N LEU A 704 -10.36 12.04 -20.48
CA LEU A 704 -8.98 12.44 -20.56
C LEU A 704 -8.81 13.95 -20.85
N LEU A 705 -9.62 14.53 -21.73
CA LEU A 705 -9.66 15.98 -21.99
C LEU A 705 -9.96 16.77 -20.73
N LEU A 706 -10.93 16.34 -19.95
CA LEU A 706 -11.35 17.01 -18.75
C LEU A 706 -10.32 16.89 -17.62
N TYR A 707 -9.64 15.75 -17.53
CA TYR A 707 -8.49 15.57 -16.66
C TYR A 707 -7.36 16.54 -17.04
N LEU A 708 -7.10 16.72 -18.35
CA LEU A 708 -6.12 17.66 -18.89
C LEU A 708 -6.46 19.12 -18.58
N GLU A 709 -7.74 19.47 -18.49
CA GLU A 709 -8.22 20.82 -18.15
C GLU A 709 -8.17 21.12 -16.65
N GLY A 710 -7.70 20.19 -15.82
CA GLY A 710 -7.52 20.39 -14.38
C GLY A 710 -8.81 20.24 -13.56
N ASN A 711 -9.86 19.66 -14.14
CA ASN A 711 -11.04 19.26 -13.38
C ASN A 711 -10.72 17.94 -12.63
N SER A 712 -11.02 17.87 -11.33
CA SER A 712 -10.78 16.64 -10.59
C SER A 712 -11.67 15.51 -11.16
N ALA A 713 -11.10 14.32 -11.30
CA ALA A 713 -11.84 13.16 -11.78
C ALA A 713 -13.09 12.88 -10.93
N VAL A 714 -13.09 13.30 -9.66
CA VAL A 714 -14.20 13.16 -8.72
C VAL A 714 -15.37 14.10 -9.07
N GLU A 715 -15.09 15.39 -9.29
CA GLU A 715 -16.16 16.36 -9.66
C GLU A 715 -16.78 16.03 -11.02
N LEU A 716 -15.98 15.53 -11.93
CA LEU A 716 -16.42 15.09 -13.24
C LEU A 716 -17.30 13.84 -13.16
N ARG A 717 -16.84 12.87 -12.40
CA ARG A 717 -17.52 11.61 -12.14
C ARG A 717 -18.90 11.87 -11.53
N GLU A 718 -19.03 12.75 -10.53
CA GLU A 718 -20.29 13.11 -9.90
C GLU A 718 -21.27 13.84 -10.86
N GLN A 719 -20.75 14.64 -11.78
CA GLN A 719 -21.59 15.39 -12.72
C GLN A 719 -21.98 14.56 -13.96
N MET A 720 -21.20 13.55 -14.33
CA MET A 720 -21.46 12.68 -15.48
C MET A 720 -22.14 11.36 -15.12
N LEU A 721 -22.19 11.00 -13.85
CA LEU A 721 -22.61 9.70 -13.32
C LEU A 721 -24.06 9.26 -13.54
N PRO A 722 -25.08 10.10 -13.81
CA PRO A 722 -26.40 9.56 -14.14
C PRO A 722 -26.42 8.72 -15.42
N SER A 723 -25.34 8.73 -16.21
CA SER A 723 -25.32 8.23 -17.58
C SER A 723 -24.35 7.09 -17.86
N PHE A 724 -23.57 6.59 -16.87
CA PHE A 724 -22.46 5.69 -17.15
C PHE A 724 -22.49 4.33 -16.46
N SER A 725 -22.15 3.28 -17.25
CA SER A 725 -21.70 1.97 -16.72
C SER A 725 -20.27 2.11 -16.15
N PRO A 726 -19.97 1.54 -14.99
CA PRO A 726 -18.80 1.85 -14.14
C PRO A 726 -17.44 1.35 -14.62
N GLY A 727 -17.34 0.66 -15.74
CA GLY A 727 -16.14 -0.08 -16.15
C GLY A 727 -15.13 0.68 -16.99
N LEU A 728 -15.30 1.96 -17.26
CA LEU A 728 -14.46 2.71 -18.21
C LEU A 728 -13.58 3.81 -17.58
N LEU A 729 -13.63 3.98 -16.28
CA LEU A 729 -12.80 4.88 -15.47
C LEU A 729 -12.14 4.07 -14.35
#